data_cbc93923f2c96698a7cb807c2709ac65
#
_entry.id   cbc93923f2c96698a7cb807c2709ac65
#
_cell.length_a   1.000
_cell.length_b   1.000
_cell.length_c   1.000
_cell.angle_alpha   90.00
_cell.angle_beta   90.00
_cell.angle_gamma   90.00
#
_symmetry.space_group_name_H-M   'P 1'
#
loop_
_entity.id
_entity.type
_entity.pdbx_description
1 polymer ?
#
loop_
_entity_poly.entity_id
_entity_poly.type
_entity_poly.pdbx_seq_one_letter_code
_entity_poly.pdbx_strand_id
1 'polypeptide(L)'
;MRKTSEKILRTLLAVSVLATAVLSSGCLDDEEEISDSTASDNRQTSDGGNSESSEGSDNKYDGSVTGSRASKLTFSGSDGISIARKQREAEKPMGEDGTQTVFVYMCGSDLESENGLASGDIEEMIAGSQSENVKFVIQTGGAGAWADTYGISAEKTQRYVVTGGEISLIEEKESVNMGKEDVLVDFLSWGIENYAAAKMGLIFWNHGGGSISGVCFDELNENDSLSLEEIDTALTSIYDKMTDKFAFIGFDACLMATVETANMLVPHADYMFASEETEPGYGWDYTEIAGFMESNPTADTAELGKTVADSFMASCEAIGAGGEATLSITDLSRIDELVKAVNDAAEEMNDISSDPALLANAVRSIYTVRAYGSNNDTEGYTNMVDLGSMIAATVSGDKTDKVMSALEKAVVYNIYGEDKDGSTGLSTYYPFGVSGSNELATFGKVCVSPYYMTFVDRIAYGAQNGSTDGYSGEKTWLADGAVYWSDGDYSDYESNWEHYNNKTDNMGFCGDKSSVQIDVGPVLDDEGTFYFNVTDDTINNLASVNCSVYRVDEETGELIEFGVDQSTKVDFSSGLVEDNFSGQWYMIENNLIPMFIVEKNGNSSVYTSPVKLNGKETNLRIAMTQDGNAYDITALGTWDGVNENGESARSVVPLKEGDVIVPIFNTYDSEGNFAGKAEGDECTYSGDNMIEFVNLPAGDYRYSFVINDIYGNVCYTGFTVFTTDDDGNVFFTPEE
;
A
#
# COMPACT_ATOMS: atom_id res chain seq x y z
N MET A 1 -34.44 13.25 -13.34
CA MET A 1 -33.09 12.74 -13.57
C MET A 1 -32.22 13.65 -14.47
N ARG A 2 -32.62 14.27 -15.56
CA ARG A 2 -31.75 15.16 -16.39
C ARG A 2 -31.49 16.58 -15.85
N LYS A 3 -32.14 17.02 -14.78
CA LYS A 3 -31.98 18.37 -14.20
C LYS A 3 -31.08 18.41 -12.94
N THR A 4 -30.74 17.27 -12.37
CA THR A 4 -29.89 17.18 -11.18
C THR A 4 -28.40 17.11 -11.60
N SER A 5 -28.07 16.42 -12.68
CA SER A 5 -26.70 16.32 -13.20
C SER A 5 -26.12 17.65 -13.71
N GLU A 6 -26.98 18.55 -14.24
CA GLU A 6 -26.51 19.88 -14.68
C GLU A 6 -26.23 20.87 -13.53
N LYS A 7 -26.70 20.59 -12.32
CA LYS A 7 -26.40 21.44 -11.15
C LYS A 7 -25.08 21.04 -10.49
N ILE A 8 -24.79 19.74 -10.42
CA ILE A 8 -23.54 19.21 -9.88
C ILE A 8 -22.36 19.63 -10.79
N LEU A 9 -22.52 19.56 -12.09
CA LEU A 9 -21.48 19.98 -13.04
C LEU A 9 -21.18 21.49 -13.01
N ARG A 10 -22.13 22.32 -12.60
CA ARG A 10 -21.93 23.79 -12.46
C ARG A 10 -21.27 24.19 -11.15
N THR A 11 -21.35 23.39 -10.12
CA THR A 11 -20.69 23.63 -8.84
C THR A 11 -19.21 23.21 -8.93
N LEU A 12 -18.90 22.10 -9.59
CA LEU A 12 -17.53 21.64 -9.86
C LEU A 12 -16.74 22.61 -10.78
N LEU A 13 -17.38 23.32 -11.69
CA LEU A 13 -16.73 24.32 -12.55
C LEU A 13 -16.48 25.69 -11.86
N ALA A 14 -17.04 25.94 -10.70
CA ALA A 14 -16.86 27.20 -9.97
C ALA A 14 -15.62 27.18 -9.06
N VAL A 15 -15.13 26.01 -8.65
CA VAL A 15 -13.95 25.85 -7.78
C VAL A 15 -12.64 25.88 -8.58
N SER A 16 -12.64 25.54 -9.86
CA SER A 16 -11.44 25.48 -10.71
C SER A 16 -10.95 26.82 -11.29
N VAL A 17 -11.56 27.96 -10.96
CA VAL A 17 -11.22 29.29 -11.55
C VAL A 17 -10.48 30.22 -10.57
N LEU A 18 -10.22 29.81 -9.32
CA LEU A 18 -9.58 30.69 -8.31
C LEU A 18 -8.11 30.36 -7.98
N ALA A 19 -7.51 29.40 -8.62
CA ALA A 19 -6.13 28.96 -8.35
C ALA A 19 -5.05 29.49 -9.31
N THR A 20 -5.27 30.59 -9.98
CA THR A 20 -4.23 31.21 -10.84
C THR A 20 -4.04 32.69 -10.51
N ALA A 21 -3.38 33.00 -9.42
CA ALA A 21 -2.60 34.24 -9.26
C ALA A 21 -1.92 34.25 -7.88
N VAL A 22 -0.72 33.72 -7.75
CA VAL A 22 0.40 34.37 -7.02
C VAL A 22 1.66 33.52 -7.23
N LEU A 23 2.47 33.91 -8.19
CA LEU A 23 3.89 33.56 -8.24
C LEU A 23 4.64 34.85 -8.43
N SER A 24 5.37 35.28 -7.42
CA SER A 24 6.68 35.94 -7.64
C SER A 24 7.40 36.29 -6.33
N SER A 25 8.66 35.92 -6.33
CA SER A 25 9.81 36.51 -5.60
C SER A 25 10.12 35.94 -4.22
N GLY A 26 11.27 35.32 -4.12
CA GLY A 26 12.46 35.81 -3.53
C GLY A 26 13.39 34.74 -2.98
N CYS A 27 14.48 34.49 -3.69
CA CYS A 27 15.69 33.85 -3.15
C CYS A 27 16.28 34.63 -1.98
N LEU A 28 16.83 33.95 -0.99
CA LEU A 28 18.12 34.31 -0.33
C LEU A 28 18.70 33.09 0.40
N ASP A 29 19.94 32.80 0.03
CA ASP A 29 20.85 31.84 0.67
C ASP A 29 21.19 32.27 2.10
N ASP A 30 21.37 31.31 3.00
CA ASP A 30 22.35 31.38 4.08
C ASP A 30 22.75 29.98 4.57
N GLU A 31 24.03 29.64 4.39
CA GLU A 31 24.70 28.48 4.98
C GLU A 31 24.98 28.74 6.47
N GLU A 32 24.65 27.81 7.38
CA GLU A 32 25.26 27.72 8.69
C GLU A 32 25.66 26.29 9.10
N GLU A 33 26.86 26.21 9.62
CA GLU A 33 27.64 25.02 9.97
C GLU A 33 27.05 24.20 11.13
N ILE A 34 27.10 22.88 10.99
CA ILE A 34 26.75 21.89 12.02
C ILE A 34 27.95 21.70 12.96
N SER A 35 27.76 21.93 14.23
CA SER A 35 28.72 21.58 15.29
C SER A 35 28.32 20.33 16.03
N ASP A 36 29.21 19.37 15.97
CA ASP A 36 29.25 18.08 16.67
C ASP A 36 29.15 18.24 18.20
N SER A 37 28.25 17.46 18.84
CA SER A 37 28.33 17.25 20.30
C SER A 37 27.98 15.81 20.68
N THR A 38 29.01 15.08 20.95
CA THR A 38 29.03 13.76 21.62
C THR A 38 28.34 13.78 22.98
N ALA A 39 27.43 12.85 23.23
CA ALA A 39 26.96 12.56 24.58
C ALA A 39 27.21 11.08 24.91
N SER A 40 27.76 10.90 26.07
CA SER A 40 28.40 9.74 26.65
C SER A 40 27.43 8.72 27.27
N ASP A 41 27.80 7.50 27.05
CA ASP A 41 27.41 6.24 27.70
C ASP A 41 27.20 6.32 29.24
N ASN A 42 26.13 5.70 29.72
CA ASN A 42 26.05 5.20 31.10
C ASN A 42 25.28 3.87 31.16
N ARG A 43 26.02 2.78 31.00
CA ARG A 43 25.57 1.44 31.35
C ARG A 43 25.61 1.28 32.88
N GLN A 44 24.50 0.85 33.46
CA GLN A 44 24.51 0.20 34.77
C GLN A 44 24.00 -1.23 34.64
N THR A 45 24.91 -2.17 34.79
CA THR A 45 24.68 -3.60 34.96
C THR A 45 24.08 -3.90 36.34
N SER A 46 23.06 -4.72 36.40
CA SER A 46 22.73 -5.48 37.62
C SER A 46 22.42 -6.93 37.28
N ASP A 47 23.33 -7.74 37.79
CA ASP A 47 23.36 -9.20 37.80
C ASP A 47 22.35 -9.77 38.82
N GLY A 48 21.82 -10.98 38.59
CA GLY A 48 21.20 -11.73 39.68
C GLY A 48 20.12 -12.73 39.27
N GLY A 49 20.53 -13.93 38.92
CA GLY A 49 19.69 -15.07 38.59
C GLY A 49 18.76 -15.58 39.69
N ASN A 50 17.76 -16.32 39.28
CA ASN A 50 17.44 -17.63 39.89
C ASN A 50 16.49 -18.43 39.01
N SER A 51 16.94 -19.58 38.56
CA SER A 51 16.11 -20.61 37.94
C SER A 51 15.31 -21.33 38.99
N GLU A 52 14.02 -21.34 38.93
CA GLU A 52 13.17 -22.36 39.53
C GLU A 52 12.21 -22.93 38.50
N SER A 53 12.40 -24.23 38.25
CA SER A 53 11.49 -25.08 37.50
C SER A 53 10.16 -25.20 38.25
N SER A 54 9.04 -24.84 37.63
CA SER A 54 7.71 -25.18 38.14
C SER A 54 6.94 -26.00 37.08
N GLU A 55 6.52 -27.14 37.56
CA GLU A 55 5.67 -28.13 36.92
C GLU A 55 4.36 -27.56 36.42
N GLY A 56 3.81 -28.22 35.38
CA GLY A 56 2.61 -27.85 34.67
C GLY A 56 1.43 -27.40 35.52
N SER A 57 0.93 -26.25 35.25
CA SER A 57 -0.39 -25.81 35.68
C SER A 57 -1.28 -25.65 34.42
N ASP A 58 -2.39 -26.38 34.44
CA ASP A 58 -3.51 -26.14 33.52
C ASP A 58 -3.87 -24.64 33.55
N ASN A 59 -3.40 -23.88 32.59
CA ASN A 59 -3.78 -22.49 32.44
C ASN A 59 -5.23 -22.42 31.91
N LYS A 60 -6.16 -22.42 32.85
CA LYS A 60 -7.48 -21.87 32.60
C LYS A 60 -7.30 -20.39 32.36
N TYR A 61 -7.45 -20.00 31.11
CA TYR A 61 -7.47 -18.61 30.69
C TYR A 61 -8.62 -17.89 31.41
N ASP A 62 -8.34 -16.94 32.26
CA ASP A 62 -9.35 -16.22 33.06
C ASP A 62 -9.98 -15.04 32.31
N GLY A 63 -9.69 -14.86 31.00
CA GLY A 63 -10.30 -13.85 30.16
C GLY A 63 -9.85 -12.41 30.42
N SER A 64 -8.96 -12.16 31.38
CA SER A 64 -8.44 -10.83 31.64
C SER A 64 -7.13 -10.59 30.89
N VAL A 65 -7.12 -9.66 29.94
CA VAL A 65 -5.89 -9.14 29.32
C VAL A 65 -5.35 -8.04 30.23
N THR A 66 -4.19 -8.29 30.81
CA THR A 66 -3.47 -7.31 31.64
C THR A 66 -2.25 -6.83 30.86
N GLY A 67 -2.15 -5.52 30.64
CA GLY A 67 -1.03 -4.90 29.93
C GLY A 67 -1.47 -3.63 29.18
N SER A 68 -0.57 -3.09 28.37
CA SER A 68 -0.82 -1.88 27.56
C SER A 68 -1.73 -2.12 26.35
N ARG A 69 -2.19 -3.35 26.08
CA ARG A 69 -2.98 -3.72 24.92
C ARG A 69 -4.25 -4.46 25.30
N ALA A 70 -5.31 -4.27 24.48
CA ALA A 70 -6.62 -4.88 24.71
C ALA A 70 -6.75 -6.28 24.09
N SER A 71 -5.78 -6.72 23.31
CA SER A 71 -5.73 -8.05 22.69
C SER A 71 -4.44 -8.78 23.01
N LYS A 72 -4.51 -10.11 23.11
CA LYS A 72 -3.34 -10.97 23.22
C LYS A 72 -3.56 -12.25 22.42
N LEU A 73 -2.64 -12.50 21.50
CA LEU A 73 -2.55 -13.74 20.76
C LEU A 73 -1.38 -14.55 21.29
N THR A 74 -1.60 -15.83 21.59
CA THR A 74 -0.55 -16.76 22.03
C THR A 74 -0.57 -17.98 21.14
N PHE A 75 0.58 -18.60 20.95
CA PHE A 75 0.75 -19.77 20.11
C PHE A 75 1.30 -20.95 20.93
N SER A 76 0.80 -22.14 20.61
CA SER A 76 1.36 -23.42 21.06
C SER A 76 1.41 -24.39 19.87
N GLY A 77 2.55 -25.05 19.68
CA GLY A 77 2.71 -26.05 18.62
C GLY A 77 1.73 -27.23 18.72
N SER A 78 1.12 -27.48 19.89
CA SER A 78 0.12 -28.54 20.09
C SER A 78 -1.33 -28.07 19.91
N ASP A 79 -1.64 -26.83 20.26
CA ASP A 79 -3.01 -26.32 20.38
C ASP A 79 -3.32 -25.18 19.37
N GLY A 80 -2.31 -24.76 18.60
CA GLY A 80 -2.42 -23.67 17.63
C GLY A 80 -2.49 -22.30 18.30
N ILE A 81 -3.25 -21.37 17.71
CA ILE A 81 -3.38 -20.01 18.19
C ILE A 81 -4.52 -19.85 19.20
N SER A 82 -4.24 -19.16 20.30
CA SER A 82 -5.23 -18.77 21.32
C SER A 82 -5.37 -17.25 21.33
N ILE A 83 -6.61 -16.76 21.32
CA ILE A 83 -6.94 -15.34 21.24
C ILE A 83 -7.65 -14.93 22.53
N ALA A 84 -7.14 -13.89 23.18
CA ALA A 84 -7.81 -13.24 24.30
C ALA A 84 -8.05 -11.77 24.01
N ARG A 85 -9.25 -11.31 24.33
CA ARG A 85 -9.69 -9.94 24.15
C ARG A 85 -10.11 -9.35 25.48
N LYS A 86 -9.73 -8.08 25.73
CA LYS A 86 -10.28 -7.32 26.86
C LYS A 86 -11.78 -7.18 26.65
N GLN A 87 -12.58 -7.50 27.66
CA GLN A 87 -14.04 -7.46 27.59
C GLN A 87 -14.60 -6.50 28.62
N ARG A 88 -15.70 -5.81 28.27
CA ARG A 88 -16.50 -5.04 29.22
C ARG A 88 -17.48 -5.96 29.94
N GLU A 89 -17.75 -5.69 31.22
CA GLU A 89 -18.74 -6.47 32.00
C GLU A 89 -20.16 -6.36 31.40
N ALA A 90 -20.50 -5.20 30.86
CA ALA A 90 -21.73 -4.96 30.11
C ALA A 90 -21.54 -3.75 29.20
N GLU A 91 -21.82 -3.92 27.93
CA GLU A 91 -21.83 -2.81 26.96
C GLU A 91 -23.10 -1.97 27.15
N LYS A 92 -22.94 -0.65 27.24
CA LYS A 92 -24.04 0.29 27.40
C LYS A 92 -23.74 1.57 26.66
N PRO A 93 -24.70 2.06 25.84
CA PRO A 93 -24.61 3.36 25.22
C PRO A 93 -24.27 4.47 26.21
N MET A 94 -23.44 5.42 25.82
CA MET A 94 -22.97 6.51 26.68
C MET A 94 -23.81 7.78 26.60
N GLY A 95 -24.71 7.88 25.63
CA GLY A 95 -25.55 9.03 25.39
C GLY A 95 -27.04 8.72 25.38
N GLU A 96 -27.86 9.73 25.02
CA GLU A 96 -29.29 9.58 24.86
C GLU A 96 -29.64 8.83 23.59
N ASP A 97 -30.70 8.03 23.62
CA ASP A 97 -31.18 7.27 22.47
C ASP A 97 -31.36 8.17 21.23
N GLY A 98 -30.83 7.73 20.09
CA GLY A 98 -30.92 8.46 18.81
C GLY A 98 -29.83 9.50 18.59
N THR A 99 -28.94 9.73 19.57
CA THR A 99 -27.77 10.61 19.38
C THR A 99 -26.60 9.85 18.76
N GLN A 100 -25.86 10.53 17.89
CA GLN A 100 -24.71 9.97 17.20
C GLN A 100 -23.56 10.98 17.17
N THR A 101 -22.36 10.55 17.49
CA THR A 101 -21.14 11.37 17.40
C THR A 101 -20.09 10.63 16.59
N VAL A 102 -19.53 11.29 15.58
CA VAL A 102 -18.36 10.81 14.84
C VAL A 102 -17.17 11.68 15.21
N PHE A 103 -16.16 11.06 15.79
CA PHE A 103 -14.87 11.70 16.01
C PHE A 103 -14.06 11.60 14.72
N VAL A 104 -13.54 12.72 14.22
CA VAL A 104 -12.72 12.77 13.01
C VAL A 104 -11.32 13.26 13.40
N TYR A 105 -10.34 12.36 13.29
CA TYR A 105 -8.93 12.67 13.47
C TYR A 105 -8.37 13.09 12.11
N MET A 106 -8.41 14.40 11.84
CA MET A 106 -8.16 14.99 10.53
C MET A 106 -6.75 15.56 10.45
N CYS A 107 -5.79 14.72 10.05
CA CYS A 107 -4.44 15.11 9.74
C CYS A 107 -4.41 15.64 8.30
N GLY A 108 -4.38 16.95 8.09
CA GLY A 108 -4.59 17.55 6.78
C GLY A 108 -3.51 17.23 5.75
N SER A 109 -2.24 17.30 6.17
CA SER A 109 -1.06 17.05 5.34
C SER A 109 -1.09 17.82 4.00
N ASP A 110 -0.44 17.33 2.96
CA ASP A 110 -0.45 17.84 1.59
C ASP A 110 -1.84 17.77 0.94
N LEU A 111 -2.70 16.83 1.37
CA LEU A 111 -4.08 16.73 0.91
C LEU A 111 -4.86 18.02 1.17
N GLU A 112 -4.62 18.65 2.31
CA GLU A 112 -5.20 19.96 2.61
C GLU A 112 -4.33 21.10 2.09
N SER A 113 -3.01 21.06 2.34
CA SER A 113 -2.13 22.20 2.04
C SER A 113 -1.99 22.47 0.54
N GLU A 114 -2.07 21.45 -0.31
CA GLU A 114 -2.01 21.59 -1.77
C GLU A 114 -3.38 21.65 -2.44
N ASN A 115 -4.38 20.93 -1.89
CA ASN A 115 -5.63 20.67 -2.60
C ASN A 115 -6.91 21.12 -1.82
N GLY A 116 -6.81 21.45 -0.53
CA GLY A 116 -7.95 21.91 0.27
C GLY A 116 -9.01 20.81 0.53
N LEU A 117 -8.62 19.53 0.48
CA LEU A 117 -9.55 18.40 0.52
C LEU A 117 -10.22 18.25 1.89
N ALA A 118 -9.46 18.40 2.97
CA ALA A 118 -10.02 18.35 4.33
C ALA A 118 -11.06 19.47 4.57
N SER A 119 -10.79 20.66 4.04
CA SER A 119 -11.74 21.79 4.08
C SER A 119 -13.01 21.51 3.27
N GLY A 120 -12.89 20.78 2.15
CA GLY A 120 -14.03 20.30 1.36
C GLY A 120 -14.92 19.35 2.15
N ASP A 121 -14.33 18.35 2.80
CA ASP A 121 -15.07 17.38 3.61
C ASP A 121 -15.72 18.01 4.85
N ILE A 122 -15.09 19.02 5.46
CA ILE A 122 -15.73 19.82 6.50
C ILE A 122 -16.97 20.53 5.97
N GLU A 123 -16.93 21.06 4.72
CA GLU A 123 -18.11 21.67 4.08
C GLU A 123 -19.24 20.66 3.91
N GLU A 124 -18.91 19.43 3.48
CA GLU A 124 -19.88 18.35 3.37
C GLU A 124 -20.48 17.94 4.74
N MET A 125 -19.64 17.82 5.77
CA MET A 125 -20.12 17.56 7.14
C MET A 125 -21.10 18.64 7.60
N ILE A 126 -20.83 19.92 7.32
CA ILE A 126 -21.74 21.04 7.64
C ILE A 126 -23.04 20.92 6.83
N ALA A 127 -22.94 20.63 5.53
CA ALA A 127 -24.09 20.51 4.65
C ALA A 127 -25.00 19.33 5.03
N GLY A 128 -24.42 18.20 5.46
CA GLY A 128 -25.13 16.98 5.84
C GLY A 128 -25.73 17.02 7.26
N SER A 129 -25.10 17.72 8.22
CA SER A 129 -25.50 17.72 9.65
C SER A 129 -26.48 18.83 9.99
N GLN A 130 -27.75 18.66 9.69
CA GLN A 130 -28.78 19.68 9.86
C GLN A 130 -29.49 19.61 11.22
N SER A 131 -29.32 18.55 12.01
CA SER A 131 -29.89 18.38 13.35
C SER A 131 -28.80 18.36 14.43
N GLU A 132 -29.20 18.57 15.69
CA GLU A 132 -28.31 18.47 16.85
C GLU A 132 -28.05 17.00 17.30
N ASN A 133 -28.75 16.05 16.71
CA ASN A 133 -28.60 14.62 17.07
C ASN A 133 -27.38 13.94 16.42
N VAL A 134 -26.84 14.52 15.35
CA VAL A 134 -25.62 14.10 14.68
C VAL A 134 -24.54 15.16 14.90
N LYS A 135 -23.38 14.74 15.35
CA LYS A 135 -22.21 15.59 15.57
C LYS A 135 -20.99 15.00 14.93
N PHE A 136 -20.23 15.84 14.21
CA PHE A 136 -18.84 15.58 13.92
C PHE A 136 -17.97 16.37 14.88
N VAL A 137 -17.11 15.68 15.61
CA VAL A 137 -16.13 16.27 16.53
C VAL A 137 -14.76 16.09 15.89
N ILE A 138 -14.20 17.18 15.40
CA ILE A 138 -13.03 17.16 14.51
C ILE A 138 -11.82 17.70 15.26
N GLN A 139 -10.67 17.02 15.18
CA GLN A 139 -9.37 17.60 15.50
C GLN A 139 -8.61 17.80 14.20
N THR A 140 -8.16 19.04 13.94
CA THR A 140 -7.39 19.42 12.76
C THR A 140 -5.93 19.69 13.13
N GLY A 141 -5.00 19.33 12.23
CA GLY A 141 -3.57 19.57 12.37
C GLY A 141 -2.81 18.95 11.19
N GLY A 142 -1.49 18.97 11.22
CA GLY A 142 -0.60 18.22 10.31
C GLY A 142 -0.53 18.74 8.89
N ALA A 143 -1.06 19.92 8.55
CA ALA A 143 -0.99 20.52 7.22
C ALA A 143 -0.22 21.85 7.24
N GLY A 144 0.63 22.07 6.25
CA GLY A 144 1.43 23.27 6.07
C GLY A 144 0.62 24.53 5.75
N ALA A 145 -0.59 24.34 5.21
CA ALA A 145 -1.59 25.39 4.95
C ALA A 145 -3.02 24.84 5.10
N TRP A 146 -3.98 25.71 5.37
CA TRP A 146 -5.41 25.39 5.39
C TRP A 146 -6.17 26.43 4.59
N ALA A 147 -7.28 26.03 3.98
CA ALA A 147 -8.16 26.98 3.29
C ALA A 147 -8.74 28.00 4.27
N ASP A 148 -8.82 29.25 3.83
CA ASP A 148 -9.27 30.40 4.67
C ASP A 148 -10.73 30.34 5.15
N THR A 149 -11.50 29.35 4.69
CA THR A 149 -12.98 29.31 4.81
C THR A 149 -13.46 29.23 6.27
N TYR A 150 -12.76 28.41 7.10
CA TYR A 150 -13.22 28.12 8.47
C TYR A 150 -12.30 28.67 9.56
N GLY A 151 -11.23 29.40 9.17
CA GLY A 151 -10.25 29.95 10.10
C GLY A 151 -9.38 28.89 10.78
N ILE A 152 -9.20 27.75 10.13
CA ILE A 152 -8.27 26.70 10.56
C ILE A 152 -6.84 27.20 10.32
N SER A 153 -5.95 26.95 11.25
CA SER A 153 -4.57 27.46 11.22
C SER A 153 -3.55 26.33 11.18
N ALA A 154 -2.60 26.40 10.26
CA ALA A 154 -1.45 25.49 10.19
C ALA A 154 -0.53 25.59 11.44
N GLU A 155 -0.54 26.71 12.16
CA GLU A 155 0.28 26.91 13.37
C GLU A 155 -0.35 26.30 14.63
N LYS A 156 -1.58 25.72 14.52
CA LYS A 156 -2.37 25.27 15.66
C LYS A 156 -2.96 23.89 15.42
N THR A 157 -3.13 23.14 16.49
CA THR A 157 -4.07 22.02 16.54
C THR A 157 -5.38 22.55 17.11
N GLN A 158 -6.45 22.37 16.36
CA GLN A 158 -7.77 22.95 16.72
C GLN A 158 -8.84 21.88 16.76
N ARG A 159 -9.83 22.09 17.64
CA ARG A 159 -10.99 21.19 17.81
C ARG A 159 -12.28 21.90 17.46
N TYR A 160 -13.02 21.29 16.57
CA TYR A 160 -14.28 21.80 16.09
C TYR A 160 -15.42 20.84 16.37
N VAL A 161 -16.63 21.38 16.43
CA VAL A 161 -17.87 20.60 16.41
C VAL A 161 -18.72 21.09 15.26
N VAL A 162 -19.16 20.17 14.41
CA VAL A 162 -20.15 20.39 13.36
C VAL A 162 -21.45 19.75 13.78
N THR A 163 -22.52 20.54 13.84
CA THR A 163 -23.89 20.11 14.19
C THR A 163 -24.88 21.20 13.82
N GLY A 164 -26.12 20.85 13.49
CA GLY A 164 -27.19 21.83 13.18
C GLY A 164 -26.87 22.73 11.99
N GLY A 165 -26.05 22.28 11.04
CA GLY A 165 -25.62 23.04 9.86
C GLY A 165 -24.56 24.12 10.16
N GLU A 166 -23.93 24.09 11.32
CA GLU A 166 -22.90 25.05 11.73
C GLU A 166 -21.62 24.35 12.22
N ILE A 167 -20.48 25.03 12.03
CA ILE A 167 -19.18 24.64 12.62
C ILE A 167 -18.82 25.63 13.74
N SER A 168 -18.29 25.10 14.83
CA SER A 168 -17.87 25.89 15.99
C SER A 168 -16.47 25.48 16.44
N LEU A 169 -15.55 26.43 16.55
CA LEU A 169 -14.25 26.24 17.20
C LEU A 169 -14.47 26.11 18.72
N ILE A 170 -14.03 25.01 19.30
CA ILE A 170 -14.22 24.69 20.73
C ILE A 170 -12.91 24.85 21.50
N GLU A 171 -11.79 24.39 20.94
CA GLU A 171 -10.47 24.43 21.58
C GLU A 171 -9.39 24.71 20.56
N GLU A 172 -8.35 25.42 20.99
CA GLU A 172 -7.16 25.70 20.21
C GLU A 172 -5.92 25.45 21.08
N LYS A 173 -4.93 24.77 20.51
CA LYS A 173 -3.63 24.46 21.13
C LYS A 173 -2.50 24.83 20.19
N GLU A 174 -1.28 24.91 20.73
CA GLU A 174 -0.08 24.92 19.87
C GLU A 174 -0.07 23.67 18.97
N SER A 175 0.49 23.80 17.77
CA SER A 175 0.60 22.68 16.85
C SER A 175 1.34 21.50 17.48
N VAL A 176 0.80 20.31 17.35
CA VAL A 176 1.36 19.04 17.86
C VAL A 176 1.48 18.05 16.71
N ASN A 177 2.37 17.10 16.86
CA ASN A 177 2.55 16.02 15.89
C ASN A 177 1.34 15.08 15.89
N MET A 178 0.57 15.06 14.79
CA MET A 178 -0.62 14.22 14.62
C MET A 178 -0.29 12.73 14.44
N GLY A 179 0.95 12.38 14.15
CA GLY A 179 1.46 10.99 14.08
C GLY A 179 1.79 10.39 15.46
N LYS A 180 1.35 10.99 16.58
CA LYS A 180 1.66 10.49 17.93
C LYS A 180 0.45 9.95 18.67
N GLU A 181 0.63 8.79 19.32
CA GLU A 181 -0.40 8.11 20.11
C GLU A 181 -1.00 8.97 21.23
N ASP A 182 -0.18 9.75 21.93
CA ASP A 182 -0.63 10.58 23.05
C ASP A 182 -1.53 11.74 22.58
N VAL A 183 -1.34 12.23 21.37
CA VAL A 183 -2.20 13.24 20.74
C VAL A 183 -3.58 12.66 20.41
N LEU A 184 -3.61 11.44 19.89
CA LEU A 184 -4.86 10.71 19.66
C LEU A 184 -5.58 10.41 20.98
N VAL A 185 -4.85 9.97 22.03
CA VAL A 185 -5.40 9.74 23.39
C VAL A 185 -6.01 11.01 23.97
N ASP A 186 -5.34 12.17 23.83
CA ASP A 186 -5.83 13.45 24.32
C ASP A 186 -7.11 13.88 23.61
N PHE A 187 -7.14 13.75 22.27
CA PHE A 187 -8.34 14.05 21.48
C PHE A 187 -9.52 13.17 21.87
N LEU A 188 -9.35 11.85 21.84
CA LEU A 188 -10.43 10.91 22.14
C LEU A 188 -10.90 11.01 23.60
N SER A 189 -9.97 11.19 24.55
CA SER A 189 -10.33 11.37 25.96
C SER A 189 -11.19 12.60 26.17
N TRP A 190 -10.79 13.72 25.58
CA TRP A 190 -11.55 14.96 25.63
C TRP A 190 -12.91 14.86 24.89
N GLY A 191 -12.90 14.22 23.71
CA GLY A 191 -14.10 14.06 22.89
C GLY A 191 -15.14 13.18 23.57
N ILE A 192 -14.75 12.03 24.10
CA ILE A 192 -15.62 11.10 24.84
C ILE A 192 -16.20 11.78 26.10
N GLU A 193 -15.40 12.55 26.83
CA GLU A 193 -15.86 13.24 28.04
C GLU A 193 -16.94 14.29 27.75
N ASN A 194 -16.86 14.98 26.60
CA ASN A 194 -17.70 16.12 26.29
C ASN A 194 -18.84 15.83 25.29
N TYR A 195 -18.68 14.81 24.43
CA TYR A 195 -19.56 14.56 23.28
C TYR A 195 -19.97 13.10 23.12
N ALA A 196 -19.96 12.32 24.20
CA ALA A 196 -20.44 10.94 24.16
C ALA A 196 -21.90 10.89 23.67
N ALA A 197 -22.21 9.87 22.85
CA ALA A 197 -23.51 9.65 22.24
C ALA A 197 -23.93 8.19 22.37
N ALA A 198 -25.18 7.89 21.99
CA ALA A 198 -25.70 6.52 21.98
C ALA A 198 -24.94 5.63 20.98
N LYS A 199 -24.55 6.21 19.85
CA LYS A 199 -23.62 5.59 18.90
C LYS A 199 -22.44 6.51 18.68
N MET A 200 -21.26 5.99 18.72
CA MET A 200 -20.02 6.73 18.45
C MET A 200 -19.25 6.07 17.34
N GLY A 201 -18.77 6.87 16.39
CA GLY A 201 -17.82 6.46 15.33
C GLY A 201 -16.49 7.18 15.53
N LEU A 202 -15.42 6.61 14.96
CA LEU A 202 -14.12 7.26 14.81
C LEU A 202 -13.70 7.13 13.34
N ILE A 203 -13.24 8.22 12.75
CA ILE A 203 -12.67 8.23 11.40
C ILE A 203 -11.25 8.80 11.48
N PHE A 204 -10.29 8.05 10.93
CA PHE A 204 -8.97 8.54 10.60
C PHE A 204 -9.00 9.08 9.17
N TRP A 205 -8.64 10.34 9.03
CA TRP A 205 -8.67 11.04 7.75
C TRP A 205 -7.26 11.49 7.35
N ASN A 206 -6.69 10.91 6.30
CA ASN A 206 -5.41 11.27 5.67
C ASN A 206 -4.97 10.20 4.67
N HIS A 207 -3.66 10.17 4.33
CA HIS A 207 -3.01 9.03 3.69
C HIS A 207 -2.98 7.81 4.60
N GLY A 208 -2.89 6.61 3.97
CA GLY A 208 -2.72 5.33 4.62
C GLY A 208 -1.62 4.51 3.95
N GLY A 209 -0.92 3.70 4.74
CA GLY A 209 0.17 2.82 4.31
C GLY A 209 0.02 1.38 4.80
N GLY A 210 -1.24 0.94 5.04
CA GLY A 210 -1.56 -0.44 5.41
C GLY A 210 -0.99 -0.87 6.76
N SER A 211 -0.64 -2.15 6.87
CA SER A 211 -0.19 -2.76 8.13
C SER A 211 1.19 -2.31 8.59
N ILE A 212 2.00 -1.71 7.73
CA ILE A 212 3.37 -1.32 8.02
C ILE A 212 3.48 0.15 8.41
N SER A 213 3.00 1.04 7.54
CA SER A 213 3.21 2.49 7.71
C SER A 213 2.04 3.17 8.43
N GLY A 214 0.91 2.47 8.62
CA GLY A 214 -0.22 2.99 9.38
C GLY A 214 -0.98 4.10 8.67
N VAL A 215 -1.36 5.19 9.39
CA VAL A 215 -2.25 6.24 8.90
C VAL A 215 -1.92 7.60 9.53
N CYS A 216 -2.40 8.68 8.93
CA CYS A 216 -2.24 10.05 9.46
C CYS A 216 -0.81 10.55 9.44
N PHE A 217 -0.25 10.73 8.25
CA PHE A 217 1.09 11.27 8.01
C PHE A 217 1.10 12.80 8.19
N ASP A 218 1.92 13.29 9.11
CA ASP A 218 1.97 14.71 9.49
C ASP A 218 3.06 15.43 8.69
N GLU A 219 2.66 16.24 7.71
CA GLU A 219 3.55 17.02 6.83
C GLU A 219 4.49 17.96 7.62
N LEU A 220 4.05 18.46 8.78
CA LEU A 220 4.83 19.38 9.60
C LEU A 220 5.86 18.67 10.49
N ASN A 221 5.81 17.33 10.55
CA ASN A 221 6.64 16.49 11.41
C ASN A 221 7.30 15.34 10.64
N GLU A 222 7.92 15.63 9.49
CA GLU A 222 8.68 14.69 8.69
C GLU A 222 7.83 13.47 8.21
N ASN A 223 6.54 13.69 7.99
CA ASN A 223 5.55 12.66 7.67
C ASN A 223 5.49 11.52 8.70
N ASP A 224 5.70 11.84 9.97
CA ASP A 224 5.46 10.89 11.07
C ASP A 224 3.99 10.45 11.09
N SER A 225 3.73 9.16 11.28
CA SER A 225 2.40 8.56 11.14
C SER A 225 2.02 7.71 12.36
N LEU A 226 0.72 7.49 12.55
CA LEU A 226 0.22 6.54 13.54
C LEU A 226 0.34 5.10 13.02
N SER A 227 1.30 4.35 13.55
CA SER A 227 1.38 2.89 13.33
C SER A 227 0.19 2.16 13.94
N LEU A 228 -0.10 0.93 13.51
CA LEU A 228 -1.14 0.11 14.13
C LEU A 228 -0.88 -0.13 15.63
N GLU A 229 0.39 -0.21 16.05
CA GLU A 229 0.77 -0.36 17.45
C GLU A 229 0.41 0.89 18.28
N GLU A 230 0.65 2.09 17.74
CA GLU A 230 0.28 3.36 18.39
C GLU A 230 -1.24 3.54 18.48
N ILE A 231 -1.97 3.18 17.40
CA ILE A 231 -3.44 3.20 17.40
C ILE A 231 -4.00 2.26 18.48
N ASP A 232 -3.49 1.00 18.57
CA ASP A 232 -3.92 0.05 19.61
C ASP A 232 -3.62 0.57 21.02
N THR A 233 -2.44 1.15 21.22
CA THR A 233 -2.04 1.77 22.51
C THR A 233 -2.98 2.92 22.88
N ALA A 234 -3.29 3.80 21.92
CA ALA A 234 -4.21 4.92 22.13
C ALA A 234 -5.62 4.45 22.47
N LEU A 235 -6.18 3.52 21.68
CA LEU A 235 -7.52 2.97 21.90
C LEU A 235 -7.61 2.18 23.21
N THR A 236 -6.54 1.45 23.59
CA THR A 236 -6.47 0.74 24.89
C THR A 236 -6.42 1.73 26.05
N SER A 237 -5.73 2.86 25.91
CA SER A 237 -5.63 3.90 26.94
C SER A 237 -6.98 4.57 27.26
N ILE A 238 -7.87 4.64 26.29
CA ILE A 238 -9.23 5.18 26.48
C ILE A 238 -10.29 4.11 26.79
N TYR A 239 -9.92 2.83 26.76
CA TYR A 239 -10.86 1.72 26.86
C TYR A 239 -11.77 1.81 28.09
N ASP A 240 -11.22 2.13 29.26
CA ASP A 240 -11.95 2.21 30.51
C ASP A 240 -12.76 3.53 30.67
N LYS A 241 -12.59 4.49 29.72
CA LYS A 241 -13.43 5.71 29.64
C LYS A 241 -14.74 5.45 28.89
N MET A 242 -14.82 4.37 28.15
CA MET A 242 -15.98 3.99 27.36
C MET A 242 -16.73 2.83 28.01
N THR A 243 -18.05 2.93 28.09
CA THR A 243 -18.92 1.84 28.56
C THR A 243 -19.46 0.99 27.40
N ASP A 244 -19.22 1.40 26.16
CA ASP A 244 -19.55 0.69 24.93
C ASP A 244 -18.36 0.71 23.96
N LYS A 245 -18.42 -0.04 22.86
CA LYS A 245 -17.50 0.06 21.75
C LYS A 245 -17.85 1.28 20.89
N PHE A 246 -16.92 1.67 20.01
CA PHE A 246 -17.31 2.43 18.83
C PHE A 246 -18.23 1.55 17.96
N ALA A 247 -19.31 2.14 17.46
CA ALA A 247 -20.16 1.45 16.49
C ALA A 247 -19.37 1.09 15.22
N PHE A 248 -18.45 1.99 14.84
CA PHE A 248 -17.48 1.73 13.81
C PHE A 248 -16.18 2.53 14.04
N ILE A 249 -15.07 2.00 13.49
CA ILE A 249 -13.85 2.76 13.22
C ILE A 249 -13.63 2.71 11.71
N GLY A 250 -13.52 3.88 11.10
CA GLY A 250 -13.35 4.07 9.67
C GLY A 250 -11.99 4.67 9.33
N PHE A 251 -11.50 4.34 8.15
CA PHE A 251 -10.29 4.91 7.59
C PHE A 251 -10.65 5.50 6.23
N ASP A 252 -10.84 6.81 6.18
CA ASP A 252 -10.87 7.59 4.95
C ASP A 252 -9.41 7.81 4.54
N ALA A 253 -8.82 6.70 4.09
CA ALA A 253 -7.38 6.57 3.86
C ALA A 253 -7.07 5.28 3.07
N CYS A 254 -6.02 5.31 2.27
CA CYS A 254 -5.54 4.21 1.44
C CYS A 254 -5.17 2.96 2.26
N LEU A 255 -5.41 1.74 1.74
CA LEU A 255 -4.77 0.49 2.15
C LEU A 255 -5.10 -0.05 3.55
N MET A 256 -6.02 0.55 4.31
CA MET A 256 -6.23 0.22 5.73
C MET A 256 -7.14 -1.00 5.96
N ALA A 257 -7.79 -1.56 4.93
CA ALA A 257 -8.59 -2.78 5.07
C ALA A 257 -7.70 -4.03 5.14
N THR A 258 -6.93 -4.15 6.23
CA THR A 258 -6.06 -5.31 6.43
C THR A 258 -6.57 -6.20 7.56
N VAL A 259 -6.25 -7.50 7.51
CA VAL A 259 -6.61 -8.43 8.59
C VAL A 259 -5.92 -8.06 9.91
N GLU A 260 -4.75 -7.45 9.86
CA GLU A 260 -4.00 -6.94 11.01
C GLU A 260 -4.75 -5.77 11.66
N THR A 261 -5.21 -4.80 10.86
CA THR A 261 -6.04 -3.67 11.33
C THR A 261 -7.34 -4.18 11.94
N ALA A 262 -8.05 -5.06 11.24
CA ALA A 262 -9.28 -5.65 11.75
C ALA A 262 -9.06 -6.39 13.08
N ASN A 263 -7.99 -7.19 13.18
CA ASN A 263 -7.64 -7.91 14.41
C ASN A 263 -7.35 -6.97 15.58
N MET A 264 -6.66 -5.87 15.35
CA MET A 264 -6.37 -4.85 16.35
C MET A 264 -7.65 -4.20 16.88
N LEU A 265 -8.61 -3.91 16.00
CA LEU A 265 -9.84 -3.18 16.34
C LEU A 265 -10.90 -3.99 17.09
N VAL A 266 -10.84 -5.33 17.14
CA VAL A 266 -11.87 -6.20 17.75
C VAL A 266 -12.34 -5.75 19.13
N PRO A 267 -11.47 -5.34 20.10
CA PRO A 267 -11.91 -4.90 21.41
C PRO A 267 -12.57 -3.52 21.43
N HIS A 268 -12.37 -2.72 20.36
CA HIS A 268 -12.62 -1.28 20.34
C HIS A 268 -13.84 -0.88 19.54
N ALA A 269 -14.19 -1.64 18.49
CA ALA A 269 -15.31 -1.32 17.61
C ALA A 269 -16.13 -2.56 17.24
N ASP A 270 -17.36 -2.34 16.73
CA ASP A 270 -18.20 -3.40 16.19
C ASP A 270 -17.91 -3.64 14.70
N TYR A 271 -17.65 -2.56 13.96
CA TYR A 271 -17.34 -2.61 12.53
C TYR A 271 -16.08 -1.81 12.18
N MET A 272 -15.38 -2.25 11.15
CA MET A 272 -14.34 -1.51 10.45
C MET A 272 -14.85 -1.13 9.05
N PHE A 273 -14.61 0.12 8.63
CA PHE A 273 -14.85 0.61 7.26
C PHE A 273 -13.52 1.03 6.69
N ALA A 274 -13.06 0.41 5.61
CA ALA A 274 -11.74 0.68 5.04
C ALA A 274 -11.61 0.17 3.61
N SER A 275 -10.65 0.69 2.87
CA SER A 275 -10.27 0.27 1.53
C SER A 275 -9.06 -0.66 1.54
N GLU A 276 -9.05 -1.67 0.66
CA GLU A 276 -7.87 -2.48 0.37
C GLU A 276 -6.90 -1.73 -0.56
N GLU A 277 -7.46 -0.89 -1.46
CA GLU A 277 -6.74 -0.12 -2.48
C GLU A 277 -6.54 1.33 -2.03
N THR A 278 -5.82 2.11 -2.81
CA THR A 278 -5.71 3.55 -2.64
C THR A 278 -7.07 4.21 -2.87
N GLU A 279 -7.37 5.24 -2.09
CA GLU A 279 -8.60 6.01 -2.23
C GLU A 279 -8.35 7.32 -2.99
N PRO A 280 -9.27 7.76 -3.86
CA PRO A 280 -9.22 9.09 -4.46
C PRO A 280 -9.16 10.21 -3.42
N GLY A 281 -8.48 11.30 -3.76
CA GLY A 281 -8.29 12.43 -2.85
C GLY A 281 -9.57 13.08 -2.32
N TYR A 282 -10.70 12.91 -3.02
CA TYR A 282 -12.00 13.40 -2.58
C TYR A 282 -12.61 12.60 -1.42
N GLY A 283 -12.04 11.43 -1.10
CA GLY A 283 -12.46 10.65 0.06
C GLY A 283 -13.93 10.23 0.06
N TRP A 284 -14.50 10.14 1.27
CA TRP A 284 -15.88 9.73 1.50
C TRP A 284 -16.87 10.91 1.35
N ASP A 285 -18.12 10.64 0.95
CA ASP A 285 -19.18 11.64 0.86
C ASP A 285 -19.83 11.89 2.25
N TYR A 286 -19.33 12.89 2.97
CA TYR A 286 -19.82 13.21 4.31
C TYR A 286 -21.23 13.82 4.31
N THR A 287 -21.71 14.34 3.19
CA THR A 287 -23.11 14.81 3.06
C THR A 287 -24.07 13.62 3.10
N GLU A 288 -23.79 12.56 2.35
CA GLU A 288 -24.61 11.33 2.34
C GLU A 288 -24.51 10.59 3.68
N ILE A 289 -23.31 10.50 4.27
CA ILE A 289 -23.07 9.88 5.58
C ILE A 289 -23.90 10.56 6.66
N ALA A 290 -23.78 11.88 6.81
CA ALA A 290 -24.52 12.65 7.79
C ALA A 290 -26.04 12.61 7.54
N GLY A 291 -26.47 12.73 6.27
CA GLY A 291 -27.88 12.64 5.88
C GLY A 291 -28.50 11.28 6.21
N PHE A 292 -27.75 10.18 6.01
CA PHE A 292 -28.19 8.85 6.41
C PHE A 292 -28.36 8.74 7.93
N MET A 293 -27.35 9.19 8.68
CA MET A 293 -27.36 9.16 10.16
C MET A 293 -28.55 9.95 10.74
N GLU A 294 -28.85 11.12 10.18
CA GLU A 294 -30.00 11.92 10.60
C GLU A 294 -31.34 11.26 10.31
N SER A 295 -31.45 10.69 9.11
CA SER A 295 -32.70 10.08 8.66
C SER A 295 -32.97 8.72 9.31
N ASN A 296 -31.91 8.05 9.80
CA ASN A 296 -31.97 6.66 10.28
C ASN A 296 -31.21 6.49 11.62
N PRO A 297 -31.60 7.19 12.70
CA PRO A 297 -30.84 7.19 13.96
C PRO A 297 -30.76 5.82 14.65
N THR A 298 -31.61 4.87 14.28
CA THR A 298 -31.67 3.51 14.84
C THR A 298 -31.20 2.42 13.85
N ALA A 299 -30.76 2.80 12.64
CA ALA A 299 -30.28 1.84 11.66
C ALA A 299 -29.10 1.01 12.19
N ASP A 300 -28.94 -0.19 11.66
CA ASP A 300 -27.75 -0.99 11.92
C ASP A 300 -26.50 -0.25 11.38
N THR A 301 -25.39 -0.41 12.07
CA THR A 301 -24.12 0.23 11.66
C THR A 301 -23.62 -0.32 10.30
N ALA A 302 -23.93 -1.59 9.99
CA ALA A 302 -23.63 -2.15 8.66
C ALA A 302 -24.41 -1.46 7.53
N GLU A 303 -25.65 -0.95 7.79
CA GLU A 303 -26.41 -0.16 6.82
C GLU A 303 -25.79 1.22 6.59
N LEU A 304 -25.23 1.84 7.64
CA LEU A 304 -24.42 3.06 7.49
C LEU A 304 -23.18 2.77 6.65
N GLY A 305 -22.43 1.70 6.98
CA GLY A 305 -21.25 1.31 6.23
C GLY A 305 -21.54 1.07 4.75
N LYS A 306 -22.66 0.41 4.44
CA LYS A 306 -23.11 0.25 3.05
C LYS A 306 -23.37 1.60 2.37
N THR A 307 -23.95 2.57 3.07
CA THR A 307 -24.16 3.92 2.52
C THR A 307 -22.83 4.61 2.23
N VAL A 308 -21.86 4.51 3.15
CA VAL A 308 -20.50 5.02 2.95
C VAL A 308 -19.89 4.40 1.67
N ALA A 309 -19.92 3.08 1.55
CA ALA A 309 -19.32 2.39 0.41
C ALA A 309 -20.02 2.73 -0.92
N ASP A 310 -21.35 2.75 -0.95
CA ASP A 310 -22.10 3.03 -2.18
C ASP A 310 -21.90 4.50 -2.64
N SER A 311 -21.88 5.48 -1.70
CA SER A 311 -21.63 6.90 -2.04
C SER A 311 -20.19 7.14 -2.46
N PHE A 312 -19.21 6.53 -1.78
CA PHE A 312 -17.81 6.56 -2.16
C PHE A 312 -17.61 6.05 -3.59
N MET A 313 -18.10 4.84 -3.91
CA MET A 313 -18.00 4.29 -5.27
C MET A 313 -18.66 5.19 -6.32
N ALA A 314 -19.84 5.75 -6.01
CA ALA A 314 -20.52 6.66 -6.93
C ALA A 314 -19.71 7.95 -7.17
N SER A 315 -19.01 8.46 -6.17
CA SER A 315 -18.09 9.59 -6.30
C SER A 315 -16.86 9.22 -7.14
N CYS A 316 -16.26 8.05 -6.90
CA CYS A 316 -15.16 7.51 -7.72
C CYS A 316 -15.56 7.34 -9.19
N GLU A 317 -16.73 6.76 -9.47
CA GLU A 317 -17.25 6.61 -10.84
C GLU A 317 -17.45 7.98 -11.53
N ALA A 318 -17.93 8.97 -10.78
CA ALA A 318 -18.19 10.31 -11.33
C ALA A 318 -16.93 11.05 -11.81
N ILE A 319 -15.77 10.73 -11.23
CA ILE A 319 -14.46 11.29 -11.61
C ILE A 319 -13.64 10.35 -12.50
N GLY A 320 -14.14 9.15 -12.82
CA GLY A 320 -13.45 8.18 -13.66
C GLY A 320 -12.44 7.30 -12.92
N ALA A 321 -12.45 7.29 -11.58
CA ALA A 321 -11.57 6.47 -10.72
C ALA A 321 -12.28 5.21 -10.17
N GLY A 322 -13.50 4.92 -10.62
CA GLY A 322 -14.30 3.82 -10.08
C GLY A 322 -13.73 2.44 -10.37
N GLY A 323 -12.95 2.27 -11.46
CA GLY A 323 -12.40 0.98 -11.86
C GLY A 323 -11.45 0.36 -10.82
N GLU A 324 -10.66 1.19 -10.14
CA GLU A 324 -9.68 0.76 -9.15
C GLU A 324 -10.15 0.88 -7.70
N ALA A 325 -11.29 1.53 -7.45
CA ALA A 325 -11.77 1.79 -6.08
C ALA A 325 -12.22 0.50 -5.38
N THR A 326 -11.94 0.41 -4.07
CA THR A 326 -12.45 -0.64 -3.19
C THR A 326 -12.95 -0.02 -1.88
N LEU A 327 -13.99 -0.58 -1.25
CA LEU A 327 -14.34 -0.30 0.13
C LEU A 327 -15.07 -1.48 0.75
N SER A 328 -14.66 -1.88 1.94
CA SER A 328 -15.23 -3.01 2.66
C SER A 328 -15.77 -2.63 4.04
N ILE A 329 -16.81 -3.33 4.47
CA ILE A 329 -17.42 -3.24 5.79
C ILE A 329 -17.22 -4.56 6.50
N THR A 330 -16.39 -4.55 7.54
CA THR A 330 -16.00 -5.74 8.28
C THR A 330 -16.68 -5.82 9.65
N ASP A 331 -17.43 -6.89 9.91
CA ASP A 331 -17.96 -7.23 11.24
C ASP A 331 -16.84 -7.81 12.12
N LEU A 332 -16.35 -6.99 13.04
CA LEU A 332 -15.21 -7.32 13.90
C LEU A 332 -15.50 -8.47 14.86
N SER A 333 -16.76 -8.82 15.11
CA SER A 333 -17.13 -9.98 15.92
C SER A 333 -16.76 -11.33 15.26
N ARG A 334 -16.44 -11.33 13.96
CA ARG A 334 -16.09 -12.52 13.18
C ARG A 334 -14.60 -12.73 13.01
N ILE A 335 -13.78 -11.76 13.38
CA ILE A 335 -12.34 -11.76 13.13
C ILE A 335 -11.62 -12.89 13.87
N ASP A 336 -12.04 -13.27 15.07
CA ASP A 336 -11.42 -14.40 15.80
C ASP A 336 -11.57 -15.74 15.05
N GLU A 337 -12.68 -15.95 14.32
CA GLU A 337 -12.88 -17.12 13.45
C GLU A 337 -11.94 -17.04 12.23
N LEU A 338 -11.84 -15.86 11.62
CA LEU A 338 -10.96 -15.62 10.47
C LEU A 338 -9.49 -15.80 10.83
N VAL A 339 -9.01 -15.20 11.91
CA VAL A 339 -7.60 -15.31 12.36
C VAL A 339 -7.20 -16.77 12.61
N LYS A 340 -8.09 -17.56 13.21
CA LYS A 340 -7.83 -19.01 13.40
C LYS A 340 -7.77 -19.75 12.06
N ALA A 341 -8.68 -19.46 11.14
CA ALA A 341 -8.66 -20.08 9.82
C ALA A 341 -7.40 -19.71 9.01
N VAL A 342 -7.00 -18.42 9.07
CA VAL A 342 -5.75 -17.93 8.46
C VAL A 342 -4.54 -18.62 9.06
N ASN A 343 -4.48 -18.75 10.39
CA ASN A 343 -3.37 -19.48 11.05
C ASN A 343 -3.29 -20.95 10.64
N ASP A 344 -4.43 -21.64 10.53
CA ASP A 344 -4.48 -23.04 10.06
C ASP A 344 -4.04 -23.18 8.60
N ALA A 345 -4.35 -22.20 7.74
CA ALA A 345 -3.89 -22.15 6.35
C ALA A 345 -2.39 -21.83 6.28
N ALA A 346 -1.94 -20.87 7.06
CA ALA A 346 -0.53 -20.47 7.14
C ALA A 346 0.40 -21.58 7.64
N GLU A 347 -0.09 -22.53 8.47
CA GLU A 347 0.65 -23.74 8.81
C GLU A 347 1.06 -24.52 7.54
N GLU A 348 0.14 -24.66 6.58
CA GLU A 348 0.43 -25.33 5.31
C GLU A 348 1.38 -24.50 4.43
N MET A 349 1.24 -23.17 4.43
CA MET A 349 2.20 -22.28 3.74
C MET A 349 3.62 -22.42 4.32
N ASN A 350 3.75 -22.54 5.64
CA ASN A 350 5.03 -22.78 6.29
C ASN A 350 5.63 -24.14 5.90
N ASP A 351 4.81 -25.20 5.83
CA ASP A 351 5.25 -26.53 5.39
C ASP A 351 5.72 -26.49 3.92
N ILE A 352 4.95 -25.86 3.03
CA ILE A 352 5.26 -25.62 1.62
C ILE A 352 6.62 -24.91 1.48
N SER A 353 6.86 -23.89 2.29
CA SER A 353 8.09 -23.09 2.22
C SER A 353 9.36 -23.86 2.59
N SER A 354 9.23 -25.06 3.14
CA SER A 354 10.37 -25.97 3.44
C SER A 354 10.82 -26.79 2.23
N ASP A 355 10.04 -26.83 1.14
CA ASP A 355 10.38 -27.50 -0.12
C ASP A 355 10.57 -26.45 -1.23
N PRO A 356 11.79 -26.32 -1.81
CA PRO A 356 12.06 -25.27 -2.80
C PRO A 356 11.12 -25.28 -4.01
N ALA A 357 10.68 -26.43 -4.48
CA ALA A 357 9.80 -26.54 -5.64
C ALA A 357 8.36 -26.09 -5.30
N LEU A 358 7.89 -26.43 -4.11
CA LEU A 358 6.57 -25.98 -3.61
C LEU A 358 6.59 -24.50 -3.30
N LEU A 359 7.66 -24.01 -2.69
CA LEU A 359 7.86 -22.58 -2.43
C LEU A 359 7.86 -21.79 -3.74
N ALA A 360 8.59 -22.25 -4.76
CA ALA A 360 8.62 -21.60 -6.07
C ALA A 360 7.22 -21.50 -6.69
N ASN A 361 6.42 -22.55 -6.60
CA ASN A 361 5.06 -22.52 -7.11
C ASN A 361 4.17 -21.54 -6.32
N ALA A 362 4.31 -21.50 -5.00
CA ALA A 362 3.56 -20.58 -4.16
C ALA A 362 3.91 -19.11 -4.49
N VAL A 363 5.20 -18.77 -4.55
CA VAL A 363 5.68 -17.44 -4.90
C VAL A 363 5.16 -17.01 -6.28
N ARG A 364 5.34 -17.83 -7.31
CA ARG A 364 4.83 -17.54 -8.67
C ARG A 364 3.33 -17.30 -8.68
N SER A 365 2.58 -18.08 -7.90
CA SER A 365 1.12 -17.90 -7.79
C SER A 365 0.76 -16.58 -7.11
N ILE A 366 1.50 -16.17 -6.07
CA ILE A 366 1.27 -14.88 -5.37
C ILE A 366 1.54 -13.69 -6.32
N TYR A 367 2.52 -13.77 -7.21
CA TYR A 367 2.75 -12.71 -8.21
C TYR A 367 1.63 -12.57 -9.25
N THR A 368 0.64 -13.47 -9.24
CA THR A 368 -0.53 -13.41 -10.14
C THR A 368 -1.83 -13.07 -9.43
N VAL A 369 -1.81 -12.88 -8.11
CA VAL A 369 -3.01 -12.50 -7.36
C VAL A 369 -3.11 -10.98 -7.24
N ARG A 370 -4.26 -10.53 -6.78
CA ARG A 370 -4.55 -9.11 -6.60
C ARG A 370 -3.62 -8.51 -5.54
N ALA A 371 -2.90 -7.47 -5.92
CA ALA A 371 -2.13 -6.61 -5.03
C ALA A 371 -2.65 -5.18 -5.11
N TYR A 372 -2.39 -4.39 -4.10
CA TYR A 372 -2.94 -3.05 -3.97
C TYR A 372 -1.85 -1.98 -3.93
N GLY A 373 -2.17 -0.78 -4.42
CA GLY A 373 -1.24 0.35 -4.53
C GLY A 373 -0.19 0.12 -5.61
N SER A 374 1.07 -0.07 -5.23
CA SER A 374 2.15 -0.43 -6.13
C SER A 374 3.15 -1.37 -5.48
N ASN A 375 3.80 -2.22 -6.29
CA ASN A 375 4.80 -3.18 -5.84
C ASN A 375 5.91 -3.32 -6.89
N ASN A 376 6.59 -2.22 -7.20
CA ASN A 376 7.72 -2.17 -8.13
C ASN A 376 8.74 -1.09 -7.74
N ASP A 377 9.94 -1.18 -8.31
CA ASP A 377 11.04 -0.25 -7.98
C ASP A 377 10.80 1.20 -8.47
N THR A 378 9.90 1.42 -9.44
CA THR A 378 9.64 2.75 -10.02
C THR A 378 8.71 3.59 -9.13
N GLU A 379 7.67 2.98 -8.58
CA GLU A 379 6.64 3.66 -7.80
C GLU A 379 6.71 3.36 -6.30
N GLY A 380 7.57 2.43 -5.89
CA GLY A 380 7.68 1.96 -4.52
C GLY A 380 6.81 0.73 -4.22
N TYR A 381 6.79 0.32 -2.96
CA TYR A 381 6.19 -0.92 -2.49
C TYR A 381 5.21 -0.65 -1.36
N THR A 382 3.95 -0.99 -1.56
CA THR A 382 2.93 -1.03 -0.50
C THR A 382 2.96 -2.37 0.22
N ASN A 383 3.38 -3.44 -0.49
CA ASN A 383 3.43 -4.80 0.03
C ASN A 383 2.07 -5.34 0.53
N MET A 384 0.96 -4.85 -0.04
CA MET A 384 -0.40 -5.31 0.30
C MET A 384 -0.96 -6.23 -0.78
N VAL A 385 -1.48 -7.39 -0.37
CA VAL A 385 -2.06 -8.40 -1.24
C VAL A 385 -3.43 -8.83 -0.71
N ASP A 386 -4.37 -9.15 -1.62
CA ASP A 386 -5.67 -9.70 -1.22
C ASP A 386 -5.52 -11.01 -0.45
N LEU A 387 -6.04 -11.04 0.78
CA LEU A 387 -5.87 -12.17 1.69
C LEU A 387 -6.49 -13.47 1.14
N GLY A 388 -7.72 -13.39 0.62
CA GLY A 388 -8.43 -14.55 0.11
C GLY A 388 -7.77 -15.14 -1.13
N SER A 389 -7.40 -14.28 -2.09
CA SER A 389 -6.72 -14.68 -3.32
C SER A 389 -5.34 -15.27 -3.04
N MET A 390 -4.57 -14.67 -2.11
CA MET A 390 -3.26 -15.19 -1.72
C MET A 390 -3.38 -16.59 -1.09
N ILE A 391 -4.31 -16.79 -0.16
CA ILE A 391 -4.54 -18.11 0.45
C ILE A 391 -4.98 -19.12 -0.61
N ALA A 392 -5.89 -18.75 -1.50
CA ALA A 392 -6.35 -19.64 -2.58
C ALA A 392 -5.26 -20.01 -3.58
N ALA A 393 -4.29 -19.13 -3.79
CA ALA A 393 -3.15 -19.36 -4.67
C ALA A 393 -2.07 -20.27 -4.05
N THR A 394 -1.97 -20.31 -2.72
CA THR A 394 -0.89 -21.01 -2.01
C THR A 394 -1.33 -22.29 -1.31
N VAL A 395 -2.57 -22.33 -0.84
CA VAL A 395 -3.14 -23.46 -0.06
C VAL A 395 -4.35 -24.01 -0.79
N SER A 396 -4.65 -25.27 -0.63
CA SER A 396 -5.76 -25.92 -1.34
C SER A 396 -6.68 -26.72 -0.42
N GLY A 397 -7.92 -26.95 -0.88
CA GLY A 397 -8.92 -27.80 -0.23
C GLY A 397 -9.54 -27.19 1.02
N ASP A 398 -9.76 -28.01 2.06
CA ASP A 398 -10.56 -27.64 3.25
C ASP A 398 -10.06 -26.41 4.00
N LYS A 399 -8.75 -26.11 3.96
CA LYS A 399 -8.16 -24.95 4.65
C LYS A 399 -8.52 -23.66 3.91
N THR A 400 -8.39 -23.64 2.60
CA THR A 400 -8.85 -22.52 1.74
C THR A 400 -10.33 -22.26 1.94
N ASP A 401 -11.17 -23.30 1.86
CA ASP A 401 -12.63 -23.17 2.02
C ASP A 401 -13.01 -22.59 3.38
N LYS A 402 -12.26 -22.90 4.44
CA LYS A 402 -12.47 -22.32 5.78
C LYS A 402 -12.14 -20.84 5.82
N VAL A 403 -11.01 -20.43 5.23
CA VAL A 403 -10.64 -19.00 5.17
C VAL A 403 -11.68 -18.22 4.37
N MET A 404 -12.06 -18.69 3.18
CA MET A 404 -13.06 -18.03 2.33
C MET A 404 -14.40 -17.93 3.05
N SER A 405 -14.84 -18.99 3.72
CA SER A 405 -16.09 -18.97 4.51
C SER A 405 -16.02 -18.03 5.72
N ALA A 406 -14.85 -17.86 6.32
CA ALA A 406 -14.66 -16.92 7.44
C ALA A 406 -14.61 -15.48 6.94
N LEU A 407 -13.97 -15.22 5.78
CA LEU A 407 -13.98 -13.92 5.09
C LEU A 407 -15.40 -13.49 4.72
N GLU A 408 -16.19 -14.35 4.07
CA GLU A 408 -17.58 -14.08 3.70
C GLU A 408 -18.47 -13.72 4.91
N LYS A 409 -18.14 -14.20 6.10
CA LYS A 409 -18.87 -13.86 7.33
C LYS A 409 -18.36 -12.56 7.96
N ALA A 410 -17.07 -12.29 7.85
CA ALA A 410 -16.44 -11.09 8.43
C ALA A 410 -16.70 -9.87 7.55
N VAL A 411 -16.52 -9.96 6.26
CA VAL A 411 -16.77 -8.88 5.31
C VAL A 411 -18.26 -8.92 4.92
N VAL A 412 -19.06 -8.11 5.61
CA VAL A 412 -20.53 -8.09 5.45
C VAL A 412 -20.99 -7.28 4.24
N TYR A 413 -20.16 -6.41 3.75
CA TYR A 413 -20.33 -5.68 2.50
C TYR A 413 -18.97 -5.38 1.87
N ASN A 414 -18.83 -5.61 0.59
CA ASN A 414 -17.63 -5.33 -0.18
C ASN A 414 -18.04 -4.77 -1.54
N ILE A 415 -17.44 -3.63 -1.91
CA ILE A 415 -17.62 -3.01 -3.21
C ILE A 415 -16.25 -2.77 -3.83
N TYR A 416 -16.11 -3.07 -5.11
CA TYR A 416 -14.88 -2.88 -5.86
C TYR A 416 -15.20 -2.56 -7.33
N GLY A 417 -14.29 -1.85 -7.98
CA GLY A 417 -14.35 -1.55 -9.40
C GLY A 417 -13.97 -2.74 -10.29
N GLU A 418 -14.17 -2.59 -11.59
CA GLU A 418 -13.93 -3.66 -12.57
C GLU A 418 -12.46 -4.10 -12.65
N ASP A 419 -11.52 -3.17 -12.37
CA ASP A 419 -10.08 -3.45 -12.36
C ASP A 419 -9.63 -4.18 -11.09
N LYS A 420 -10.47 -4.21 -10.05
CA LYS A 420 -10.25 -4.90 -8.77
C LYS A 420 -11.22 -6.07 -8.55
N ASP A 421 -11.78 -6.63 -9.65
CA ASP A 421 -12.67 -7.79 -9.58
C ASP A 421 -11.99 -8.97 -8.86
N GLY A 422 -12.69 -9.56 -7.90
CA GLY A 422 -12.21 -10.64 -7.06
C GLY A 422 -11.55 -10.23 -5.75
N SER A 423 -11.48 -8.93 -5.43
CA SER A 423 -11.09 -8.44 -4.09
C SER A 423 -11.98 -9.03 -3.01
N THR A 424 -11.40 -9.55 -1.93
CA THR A 424 -12.15 -10.24 -0.87
C THR A 424 -12.49 -9.37 0.33
N GLY A 425 -12.08 -8.11 0.31
CA GLY A 425 -12.41 -7.06 1.28
C GLY A 425 -11.44 -6.94 2.44
N LEU A 426 -10.43 -7.81 2.53
CA LEU A 426 -9.31 -7.70 3.46
C LEU A 426 -8.01 -8.11 2.79
N SER A 427 -6.99 -7.27 2.93
CA SER A 427 -5.62 -7.53 2.52
C SER A 427 -4.74 -8.01 3.69
N THR A 428 -3.51 -8.37 3.37
CA THR A 428 -2.42 -8.63 4.32
C THR A 428 -1.08 -8.25 3.69
N TYR A 429 -0.07 -8.05 4.53
CA TYR A 429 1.28 -7.77 4.08
C TYR A 429 1.94 -8.98 3.40
N TYR A 430 2.57 -8.77 2.24
CA TYR A 430 3.47 -9.72 1.58
C TYR A 430 4.69 -8.96 1.02
N PRO A 431 5.95 -9.40 1.29
CA PRO A 431 7.15 -8.66 0.90
C PRO A 431 7.50 -8.83 -0.59
N PHE A 432 6.81 -8.11 -1.47
CA PHE A 432 7.22 -8.01 -2.88
C PHE A 432 8.57 -7.31 -3.01
N GLY A 433 8.81 -6.30 -2.18
CA GLY A 433 10.09 -5.64 -2.02
C GLY A 433 10.20 -5.02 -0.64
N VAL A 434 11.27 -5.30 0.10
CA VAL A 434 11.50 -4.75 1.44
C VAL A 434 12.20 -3.39 1.31
N SER A 435 11.54 -2.32 1.75
CA SER A 435 12.03 -0.95 1.58
C SER A 435 12.79 -0.42 2.80
N GLY A 436 12.61 -1.01 3.99
CA GLY A 436 13.17 -0.52 5.24
C GLY A 436 13.59 -1.60 6.24
N SER A 437 14.61 -1.32 7.05
CA SER A 437 15.15 -2.23 8.08
C SER A 437 14.11 -2.69 9.09
N ASN A 438 13.13 -1.83 9.37
CA ASN A 438 12.13 -2.05 10.40
C ASN A 438 10.85 -2.72 9.89
N GLU A 439 10.70 -2.87 8.57
CA GLU A 439 9.45 -3.31 7.96
C GLU A 439 8.99 -4.68 8.48
N LEU A 440 9.87 -5.69 8.44
CA LEU A 440 9.56 -7.02 8.97
C LEU A 440 9.39 -7.02 10.49
N ALA A 441 10.16 -6.21 11.22
CA ALA A 441 10.00 -6.06 12.66
C ALA A 441 8.63 -5.44 13.00
N THR A 442 8.21 -4.43 12.25
CA THR A 442 6.88 -3.81 12.38
C THR A 442 5.78 -4.81 12.06
N PHE A 443 5.90 -5.54 10.96
CA PHE A 443 4.93 -6.58 10.61
C PHE A 443 4.84 -7.68 11.69
N GLY A 444 5.98 -8.12 12.23
CA GLY A 444 6.02 -9.11 13.30
C GLY A 444 5.24 -8.72 14.56
N LYS A 445 5.09 -7.41 14.83
CA LYS A 445 4.31 -6.90 15.96
C LYS A 445 2.79 -6.96 15.72
N VAL A 446 2.32 -7.00 14.48
CA VAL A 446 0.90 -6.95 14.12
C VAL A 446 0.39 -8.20 13.42
N CYS A 447 1.27 -9.03 12.89
CA CYS A 447 0.94 -10.26 12.17
C CYS A 447 0.05 -11.19 12.99
N VAL A 448 -0.98 -11.74 12.38
CA VAL A 448 -2.00 -12.55 13.06
C VAL A 448 -1.65 -14.04 13.15
N SER A 449 -0.54 -14.50 12.54
CA SER A 449 -0.12 -15.91 12.54
C SER A 449 1.40 -16.08 12.57
N PRO A 450 1.97 -16.91 13.49
CA PRO A 450 3.40 -17.21 13.53
C PRO A 450 3.86 -18.00 12.31
N TYR A 451 3.00 -18.85 11.80
CA TYR A 451 3.30 -19.59 10.59
C TYR A 451 3.40 -18.65 9.39
N TYR A 452 2.46 -17.68 9.28
CA TYR A 452 2.52 -16.68 8.23
C TYR A 452 3.75 -15.78 8.36
N MET A 453 4.06 -15.32 9.58
CA MET A 453 5.27 -14.55 9.83
C MET A 453 6.54 -15.33 9.45
N THR A 454 6.61 -16.63 9.76
CA THR A 454 7.73 -17.49 9.37
C THR A 454 7.83 -17.63 7.85
N PHE A 455 6.70 -17.74 7.15
CA PHE A 455 6.66 -17.78 5.69
C PHE A 455 7.18 -16.47 5.07
N VAL A 456 6.66 -15.33 5.53
CA VAL A 456 7.07 -13.98 5.09
C VAL A 456 8.56 -13.73 5.35
N ASP A 457 9.03 -14.02 6.56
CA ASP A 457 10.43 -13.87 6.94
C ASP A 457 11.36 -14.73 6.08
N ARG A 458 10.96 -15.96 5.76
CA ARG A 458 11.73 -16.85 4.88
C ARG A 458 11.81 -16.30 3.45
N ILE A 459 10.73 -15.72 2.92
CA ILE A 459 10.75 -15.08 1.60
C ILE A 459 11.69 -13.87 1.62
N ALA A 460 11.50 -12.95 2.53
CA ALA A 460 12.29 -11.72 2.62
C ALA A 460 13.77 -11.98 2.95
N TYR A 461 14.05 -12.91 3.88
CA TYR A 461 15.42 -13.25 4.29
C TYR A 461 16.14 -14.07 3.21
N GLY A 462 15.45 -14.98 2.53
CA GLY A 462 16.01 -15.78 1.43
C GLY A 462 16.49 -14.91 0.28
N ALA A 463 15.81 -13.79 0.00
CA ALA A 463 16.23 -12.82 -0.99
C ALA A 463 17.66 -12.29 -0.78
N GLN A 464 18.13 -12.23 0.47
CA GLN A 464 19.46 -11.70 0.78
C GLN A 464 20.60 -12.69 0.65
N ASN A 465 20.33 -13.95 0.99
CA ASN A 465 21.37 -14.97 1.12
C ASN A 465 21.43 -15.91 -0.09
N GLY A 466 20.48 -15.81 -1.04
CA GLY A 466 20.38 -16.72 -2.17
C GLY A 466 20.23 -18.19 -1.74
N SER A 467 19.88 -18.46 -0.49
CA SER A 467 19.78 -19.79 0.11
C SER A 467 18.96 -19.77 1.39
N THR A 468 18.09 -20.74 1.54
CA THR A 468 17.39 -21.01 2.81
C THR A 468 18.30 -21.65 3.88
N ASP A 469 19.55 -21.98 3.55
CA ASP A 469 20.55 -22.68 4.39
C ASP A 469 21.20 -21.78 5.45
N GLY A 470 20.55 -20.90 6.08
CA GLY A 470 21.09 -20.01 7.11
C GLY A 470 20.00 -19.25 7.83
N TYR A 471 18.76 -19.57 7.50
CA TYR A 471 17.60 -18.98 8.09
C TYR A 471 17.57 -19.19 9.62
N SER A 472 17.63 -18.10 10.38
CA SER A 472 17.68 -18.12 11.85
C SER A 472 16.34 -17.78 12.51
N GLY A 473 15.37 -17.24 11.77
CA GLY A 473 14.11 -16.72 12.30
C GLY A 473 13.10 -17.78 12.75
N GLU A 474 13.15 -18.99 12.17
CA GLU A 474 12.21 -20.09 12.42
C GLU A 474 12.02 -20.42 13.92
N LYS A 475 13.06 -20.27 14.72
CA LYS A 475 13.00 -20.62 16.16
C LYS A 475 12.31 -19.57 17.02
N THR A 476 12.19 -18.33 16.54
CA THR A 476 11.65 -17.22 17.32
C THR A 476 10.13 -17.14 17.18
N TRP A 477 9.62 -17.28 15.95
CA TRP A 477 8.20 -17.12 15.65
C TRP A 477 7.34 -18.32 16.05
N LEU A 478 7.86 -19.53 15.92
CA LEU A 478 7.15 -20.78 16.20
C LEU A 478 7.42 -21.35 17.60
N ALA A 479 8.06 -20.60 18.50
CA ALA A 479 8.29 -21.04 19.88
C ALA A 479 6.98 -21.11 20.65
N ASP A 480 6.77 -22.18 21.43
CA ASP A 480 5.64 -22.31 22.35
C ASP A 480 5.59 -21.12 23.30
N GLY A 481 4.41 -20.47 23.42
CA GLY A 481 4.20 -19.28 24.22
C GLY A 481 4.65 -17.98 23.52
N ALA A 482 5.06 -18.03 22.25
CA ALA A 482 5.28 -16.83 21.46
C ALA A 482 4.03 -15.96 21.53
N VAL A 483 4.25 -14.69 21.81
CA VAL A 483 3.18 -13.72 22.00
C VAL A 483 3.23 -12.76 20.83
N TYR A 484 2.17 -12.71 20.03
CA TYR A 484 2.00 -11.65 19.07
C TYR A 484 1.78 -10.37 19.83
N TRP A 485 2.23 -9.28 19.27
CA TRP A 485 2.11 -7.98 19.91
C TRP A 485 2.95 -7.87 21.19
N SER A 486 3.99 -8.62 21.31
CA SER A 486 4.81 -8.61 22.52
C SER A 486 6.27 -8.32 22.20
N ASP A 487 6.92 -7.91 23.25
CA ASP A 487 8.33 -7.78 23.57
C ASP A 487 9.30 -8.76 22.88
N GLY A 488 9.05 -9.18 21.64
CA GLY A 488 9.98 -9.92 20.79
C GLY A 488 11.23 -9.07 20.60
N ASP A 489 12.39 -9.68 20.71
CA ASP A 489 13.64 -9.04 20.37
C ASP A 489 13.77 -9.06 18.83
N TYR A 490 13.44 -7.93 18.20
CA TYR A 490 13.53 -7.71 16.75
C TYR A 490 14.88 -7.11 16.34
N SER A 491 15.83 -7.01 17.27
CA SER A 491 17.15 -6.39 17.03
C SER A 491 17.97 -7.07 15.95
N ASP A 492 17.70 -8.34 15.66
CA ASP A 492 18.40 -9.07 14.58
C ASP A 492 18.02 -8.52 13.19
N TYR A 493 16.82 -7.93 13.01
CA TYR A 493 16.42 -7.29 11.75
C TYR A 493 17.10 -5.95 11.55
N GLU A 494 17.20 -5.13 12.59
CA GLU A 494 17.92 -3.85 12.52
C GLU A 494 19.40 -4.04 12.19
N SER A 495 20.03 -5.09 12.71
CA SER A 495 21.46 -5.36 12.48
C SER A 495 21.79 -5.91 11.08
N ASN A 496 20.82 -6.49 10.41
CA ASN A 496 21.00 -7.10 9.08
C ASN A 496 20.63 -6.16 7.92
N TRP A 497 20.09 -4.97 8.21
CA TRP A 497 19.64 -4.01 7.21
C TRP A 497 20.72 -3.57 6.21
N GLU A 498 22.00 -3.46 6.62
CA GLU A 498 23.09 -3.15 5.70
C GLU A 498 23.25 -4.22 4.58
N HIS A 499 22.65 -5.39 4.76
CA HIS A 499 22.60 -6.43 3.74
C HIS A 499 21.40 -6.27 2.81
N TYR A 500 20.27 -5.68 3.28
CA TYR A 500 19.07 -5.41 2.47
C TYR A 500 19.28 -4.24 1.52
N ASN A 501 20.02 -3.23 1.94
CA ASN A 501 20.17 -1.97 1.22
C ASN A 501 21.32 -1.97 0.18
N ASN A 502 21.81 -3.14 -0.22
CA ASN A 502 22.71 -3.28 -1.36
C ASN A 502 21.96 -3.37 -2.71
N LYS A 503 20.72 -2.89 -2.79
CA LYS A 503 20.12 -2.52 -4.07
C LYS A 503 20.92 -1.34 -4.60
N THR A 504 21.90 -1.63 -5.43
CA THR A 504 22.54 -0.60 -6.25
C THR A 504 21.59 -0.37 -7.42
N ASP A 505 21.38 0.87 -7.82
CA ASP A 505 20.69 1.23 -9.05
C ASP A 505 21.40 0.64 -10.31
N ASN A 506 22.46 -0.11 -10.09
CA ASN A 506 23.26 -0.78 -11.11
C ASN A 506 22.60 -2.08 -11.56
N MET A 507 22.62 -2.37 -12.85
CA MET A 507 22.26 -3.68 -13.38
C MET A 507 23.15 -4.76 -12.78
N GLY A 508 22.55 -5.69 -12.03
CA GLY A 508 23.25 -6.88 -11.57
C GLY A 508 23.17 -7.96 -12.64
N PHE A 509 24.25 -8.20 -13.41
CA PHE A 509 24.26 -9.31 -14.36
C PHE A 509 24.21 -10.65 -13.65
N CYS A 510 23.44 -11.60 -14.21
CA CYS A 510 23.32 -12.94 -13.67
C CYS A 510 24.68 -13.64 -13.61
N GLY A 511 24.99 -14.19 -12.44
CA GLY A 511 26.28 -14.80 -12.12
C GLY A 511 26.32 -15.11 -10.63
N ASP A 512 27.25 -14.51 -9.90
CA ASP A 512 27.46 -14.79 -8.47
C ASP A 512 26.37 -14.21 -7.52
N LYS A 513 25.45 -13.38 -8.04
CA LYS A 513 24.43 -12.65 -7.22
C LYS A 513 23.01 -13.23 -7.31
N SER A 514 22.76 -14.17 -8.20
CA SER A 514 21.43 -14.77 -8.39
C SER A 514 21.40 -16.23 -7.98
N SER A 515 20.31 -16.65 -7.39
CA SER A 515 20.04 -18.07 -7.14
C SER A 515 19.68 -18.83 -8.42
N VAL A 516 19.44 -18.14 -9.54
CA VAL A 516 19.16 -18.71 -10.86
C VAL A 516 20.43 -18.76 -11.69
N GLN A 517 20.73 -19.92 -12.26
CA GLN A 517 21.89 -20.14 -13.15
C GLN A 517 21.42 -20.40 -14.57
N ILE A 518 22.10 -19.77 -15.53
CA ILE A 518 21.81 -19.88 -16.96
C ILE A 518 22.79 -20.93 -17.57
N ASP A 519 22.21 -21.94 -18.24
CA ASP A 519 23.00 -22.99 -18.93
C ASP A 519 23.37 -22.54 -20.36
N VAL A 520 22.37 -22.00 -21.08
CA VAL A 520 22.56 -21.41 -22.41
C VAL A 520 22.28 -19.92 -22.28
N GLY A 521 23.25 -19.09 -22.61
CA GLY A 521 23.12 -17.62 -22.58
C GLY A 521 22.10 -17.11 -23.60
N PRO A 522 21.69 -15.84 -23.51
CA PRO A 522 20.74 -15.30 -24.47
C PRO A 522 21.25 -15.43 -25.89
N VAL A 523 20.50 -16.09 -26.73
CA VAL A 523 20.78 -16.28 -28.15
C VAL A 523 19.53 -15.91 -28.97
N LEU A 524 19.78 -15.57 -30.24
CA LEU A 524 18.73 -15.34 -31.21
C LEU A 524 18.75 -16.50 -32.20
N ASP A 525 17.62 -17.14 -32.40
CA ASP A 525 17.49 -18.22 -33.37
C ASP A 525 17.29 -17.70 -34.82
N ASP A 526 17.29 -18.63 -35.78
CA ASP A 526 17.10 -18.31 -37.20
C ASP A 526 15.67 -17.76 -37.52
N GLU A 527 14.72 -17.89 -36.58
CA GLU A 527 13.34 -17.46 -36.67
C GLU A 527 13.10 -16.06 -36.05
N GLY A 528 14.11 -15.51 -35.38
CA GLY A 528 14.06 -14.21 -34.72
C GLY A 528 13.56 -14.26 -33.27
N THR A 529 13.62 -15.44 -32.64
CA THR A 529 13.24 -15.63 -31.23
C THR A 529 14.47 -15.47 -30.34
N PHE A 530 14.37 -14.60 -29.35
CA PHE A 530 15.35 -14.55 -28.27
C PHE A 530 15.05 -15.66 -27.28
N TYR A 531 16.07 -16.39 -26.85
CA TYR A 531 15.89 -17.41 -25.83
C TYR A 531 17.13 -17.62 -24.98
N PHE A 532 16.92 -18.20 -23.80
CA PHE A 532 17.96 -18.76 -22.94
C PHE A 532 17.40 -19.94 -22.14
N ASN A 533 18.30 -20.74 -21.53
CA ASN A 533 17.90 -21.84 -20.69
C ASN A 533 18.43 -21.65 -19.27
N VAL A 534 17.53 -21.81 -18.30
CA VAL A 534 17.88 -21.96 -16.89
C VAL A 534 18.31 -23.41 -16.61
N THR A 535 19.29 -23.60 -15.74
CA THR A 535 19.74 -24.96 -15.36
C THR A 535 18.66 -25.72 -14.60
N ASP A 536 18.60 -27.07 -14.81
CA ASP A 536 17.65 -27.95 -14.12
C ASP A 536 17.70 -27.80 -12.57
N ASP A 537 18.91 -27.56 -12.03
CA ASP A 537 19.12 -27.44 -10.59
C ASP A 537 18.56 -26.13 -9.99
N THR A 538 18.41 -25.09 -10.80
CA THR A 538 17.99 -23.75 -10.33
C THR A 538 16.66 -23.27 -10.90
N ILE A 539 15.98 -24.05 -11.74
CA ILE A 539 14.67 -23.70 -12.31
C ILE A 539 13.62 -23.39 -11.23
N ASN A 540 13.69 -24.07 -10.10
CA ASN A 540 12.80 -23.83 -8.96
C ASN A 540 13.10 -22.54 -8.21
N ASN A 541 14.20 -21.87 -8.52
CA ASN A 541 14.49 -20.56 -7.96
C ASN A 541 13.94 -19.42 -8.84
N LEU A 542 13.47 -19.73 -10.05
CA LEU A 542 12.94 -18.73 -10.98
C LEU A 542 11.50 -18.35 -10.61
N ALA A 543 11.25 -17.08 -10.32
CA ALA A 543 9.91 -16.52 -10.10
C ALA A 543 9.29 -16.00 -11.40
N SER A 544 9.94 -15.05 -12.07
CA SER A 544 9.47 -14.46 -13.32
C SER A 544 10.63 -14.06 -14.22
N VAL A 545 10.33 -13.88 -15.51
CA VAL A 545 11.27 -13.31 -16.49
C VAL A 545 10.51 -12.28 -17.32
N ASN A 546 11.13 -11.12 -17.48
CA ASN A 546 10.69 -10.05 -18.35
C ASN A 546 11.80 -9.73 -19.34
N CYS A 547 11.54 -8.90 -20.35
CA CYS A 547 12.59 -8.32 -21.17
C CYS A 547 12.78 -6.84 -20.89
N SER A 548 13.97 -6.33 -21.09
CA SER A 548 14.28 -4.90 -21.01
C SER A 548 14.99 -4.45 -22.27
N VAL A 549 14.62 -3.30 -22.80
CA VAL A 549 15.11 -2.71 -24.04
C VAL A 549 15.79 -1.39 -23.75
N TYR A 550 16.98 -1.21 -24.34
CA TYR A 550 17.79 -0.02 -24.19
C TYR A 550 18.16 0.55 -25.56
N ARG A 551 18.14 1.87 -25.70
CA ARG A 551 18.74 2.58 -26.81
C ARG A 551 20.17 2.98 -26.45
N VAL A 552 21.09 2.86 -27.39
CA VAL A 552 22.46 3.40 -27.20
C VAL A 552 22.46 4.87 -27.65
N ASP A 553 22.84 5.75 -26.75
CA ASP A 553 23.08 7.16 -27.09
C ASP A 553 24.35 7.27 -27.95
N GLU A 554 24.23 7.86 -29.14
CA GLU A 554 25.33 7.94 -30.12
C GLU A 554 26.47 8.88 -29.67
N GLU A 555 26.19 9.84 -28.81
CA GLU A 555 27.18 10.83 -28.38
C GLU A 555 27.96 10.39 -27.13
N THR A 556 27.26 9.80 -26.17
CA THR A 556 27.81 9.39 -24.88
C THR A 556 28.18 7.90 -24.82
N GLY A 557 27.48 7.06 -25.57
CA GLY A 557 27.56 5.61 -25.51
C GLY A 557 26.80 5.02 -24.31
N GLU A 558 26.03 5.84 -23.59
CA GLU A 558 25.17 5.39 -22.51
C GLU A 558 23.97 4.62 -23.03
N LEU A 559 23.42 3.75 -22.18
CA LEU A 559 22.21 2.98 -22.42
C LEU A 559 21.01 3.73 -21.84
N ILE A 560 20.06 4.11 -22.67
CA ILE A 560 18.79 4.75 -22.27
C ILE A 560 17.76 3.63 -22.14
N GLU A 561 17.27 3.38 -20.93
CA GLU A 561 16.32 2.33 -20.63
C GLU A 561 14.92 2.69 -21.07
N PHE A 562 14.32 1.87 -21.95
CA PHE A 562 12.92 2.00 -22.33
C PHE A 562 11.97 1.28 -21.38
N GLY A 563 12.50 0.41 -20.52
CA GLY A 563 11.75 -0.27 -19.49
C GLY A 563 11.58 -1.75 -19.74
N VAL A 564 10.58 -2.34 -19.10
CA VAL A 564 10.37 -3.78 -19.01
C VAL A 564 9.05 -4.17 -19.67
N ASP A 565 9.11 -5.07 -20.65
CA ASP A 565 7.96 -5.67 -21.31
C ASP A 565 7.77 -7.13 -20.85
N GLN A 566 6.53 -7.58 -20.76
CA GLN A 566 6.13 -8.92 -20.31
C GLN A 566 5.76 -9.88 -21.45
N SER A 567 6.41 -9.78 -22.60
CA SER A 567 6.15 -10.69 -23.73
C SER A 567 6.77 -12.09 -23.57
N THR A 568 7.65 -12.28 -22.58
CA THR A 568 8.39 -13.50 -22.35
C THR A 568 7.52 -14.70 -22.00
N LYS A 569 7.88 -15.85 -22.56
CA LYS A 569 7.28 -17.16 -22.26
C LYS A 569 8.28 -18.02 -21.50
N VAL A 570 7.85 -18.55 -20.37
CA VAL A 570 8.69 -19.43 -19.53
C VAL A 570 8.08 -20.83 -19.49
N ASP A 571 8.85 -21.82 -19.92
CA ASP A 571 8.53 -23.23 -19.66
C ASP A 571 9.27 -23.70 -18.41
N PHE A 572 8.59 -23.65 -17.27
CA PHE A 572 9.13 -24.08 -15.97
C PHE A 572 9.46 -25.58 -15.90
N SER A 573 9.07 -26.39 -16.89
CA SER A 573 9.40 -27.82 -16.91
C SER A 573 10.74 -28.10 -17.57
N SER A 574 11.18 -27.23 -18.48
CA SER A 574 12.43 -27.37 -19.23
C SER A 574 13.45 -26.26 -18.98
N GLY A 575 13.06 -25.20 -18.25
CA GLY A 575 13.90 -24.03 -18.05
C GLY A 575 14.05 -23.14 -19.28
N LEU A 576 13.31 -23.43 -20.37
CA LEU A 576 13.36 -22.62 -21.59
C LEU A 576 12.59 -21.31 -21.40
N VAL A 577 13.26 -20.21 -21.71
CA VAL A 577 12.65 -18.86 -21.76
C VAL A 577 12.75 -18.33 -23.17
N GLU A 578 11.65 -17.87 -23.73
CA GLU A 578 11.54 -17.37 -25.10
C GLU A 578 10.85 -16.02 -25.15
N ASP A 579 11.27 -15.14 -26.06
CA ASP A 579 10.61 -13.89 -26.39
C ASP A 579 10.71 -13.58 -27.91
N ASN A 580 9.63 -12.99 -28.44
CA ASN A 580 9.53 -12.59 -29.84
C ASN A 580 9.44 -11.06 -29.95
N PHE A 581 10.41 -10.33 -29.42
CA PHE A 581 10.45 -8.88 -29.50
C PHE A 581 10.46 -8.41 -30.96
N SER A 582 9.47 -7.55 -31.30
CA SER A 582 9.22 -7.15 -32.70
C SER A 582 9.90 -5.85 -33.12
N GLY A 583 10.69 -5.20 -32.25
CA GLY A 583 11.29 -3.88 -32.51
C GLY A 583 10.27 -2.73 -32.41
N GLN A 584 9.19 -2.92 -31.66
CA GLN A 584 8.17 -1.90 -31.42
C GLN A 584 8.17 -1.48 -29.96
N TRP A 585 7.75 -0.22 -29.70
CA TRP A 585 7.65 0.32 -28.35
C TRP A 585 6.49 1.32 -28.24
N TYR A 586 6.25 1.81 -27.04
CA TYR A 586 5.11 2.64 -26.67
C TYR A 586 5.40 4.13 -26.80
N MET A 587 4.38 4.89 -27.23
CA MET A 587 4.49 6.32 -27.51
C MET A 587 3.21 7.07 -27.13
N ILE A 588 3.37 8.24 -26.50
CA ILE A 588 2.30 9.22 -26.28
C ILE A 588 2.62 10.51 -27.01
N GLU A 589 1.64 11.14 -27.69
CA GLU A 589 1.79 12.44 -28.35
C GLU A 589 3.07 12.54 -29.24
N ASN A 590 3.42 11.45 -29.95
CA ASN A 590 4.62 11.28 -30.77
C ASN A 590 5.96 11.18 -30.01
N ASN A 591 5.95 10.98 -28.69
CA ASN A 591 7.17 10.76 -27.89
C ASN A 591 7.19 9.35 -27.32
N LEU A 592 8.34 8.66 -27.46
CA LEU A 592 8.57 7.40 -26.79
C LEU A 592 8.55 7.61 -25.28
N ILE A 593 7.99 6.64 -24.56
CA ILE A 593 7.89 6.65 -23.11
C ILE A 593 8.53 5.40 -22.51
N PRO A 594 9.17 5.48 -21.35
CA PRO A 594 9.57 4.27 -20.63
C PRO A 594 8.32 3.55 -20.10
N MET A 595 8.41 2.23 -20.00
CA MET A 595 7.29 1.39 -19.55
C MET A 595 7.78 0.38 -18.53
N PHE A 596 7.20 0.40 -17.33
CA PHE A 596 7.47 -0.57 -16.26
C PHE A 596 6.17 -1.19 -15.79
N ILE A 597 6.17 -2.50 -15.58
CA ILE A 597 4.97 -3.22 -15.15
C ILE A 597 4.62 -2.90 -13.70
N VAL A 598 3.35 -2.66 -13.44
CA VAL A 598 2.77 -2.50 -12.10
C VAL A 598 2.01 -3.75 -11.71
N GLU A 599 1.05 -4.16 -12.54
CA GLU A 599 0.18 -5.30 -12.28
C GLU A 599 -0.17 -6.01 -13.58
N LYS A 600 -0.35 -7.34 -13.51
CA LYS A 600 -0.90 -8.13 -14.60
C LYS A 600 -1.99 -9.03 -14.08
N ASN A 601 -3.18 -8.91 -14.65
CA ASN A 601 -4.34 -9.70 -14.29
C ASN A 601 -5.05 -10.23 -15.54
N GLY A 602 -4.81 -11.50 -15.84
CA GLY A 602 -5.41 -12.15 -17.03
C GLY A 602 -5.02 -11.44 -18.33
N ASN A 603 -5.99 -10.80 -18.98
CA ASN A 603 -5.82 -10.06 -20.22
C ASN A 603 -5.58 -8.55 -20.01
N SER A 604 -5.54 -8.10 -18.77
CA SER A 604 -5.31 -6.69 -18.40
C SER A 604 -3.95 -6.55 -17.73
N SER A 605 -3.27 -5.45 -17.99
CA SER A 605 -2.02 -5.07 -17.34
C SER A 605 -2.02 -3.57 -17.07
N VAL A 606 -1.40 -3.17 -15.97
CA VAL A 606 -1.13 -1.76 -15.66
C VAL A 606 0.37 -1.53 -15.71
N TYR A 607 0.76 -0.48 -16.40
CA TYR A 607 2.14 -0.03 -16.51
C TYR A 607 2.29 1.36 -15.91
N THR A 608 3.52 1.68 -15.55
CA THR A 608 3.93 3.01 -15.12
C THR A 608 5.03 3.55 -16.01
N SER A 609 5.01 4.86 -16.24
CA SER A 609 6.00 5.58 -17.02
C SER A 609 6.45 6.82 -16.25
N PRO A 610 7.70 6.90 -15.78
CA PRO A 610 8.23 8.10 -15.13
C PRO A 610 8.16 9.30 -16.08
N VAL A 611 7.59 10.40 -15.62
CA VAL A 611 7.43 11.63 -16.39
C VAL A 611 7.58 12.88 -15.51
N LYS A 612 7.83 14.03 -16.14
CA LYS A 612 7.49 15.33 -15.53
C LYS A 612 6.17 15.80 -16.12
N LEU A 613 5.19 16.02 -15.26
CA LEU A 613 3.91 16.66 -15.61
C LEU A 613 3.95 18.12 -15.17
N ASN A 614 3.89 19.04 -16.13
CA ASN A 614 3.97 20.48 -15.85
C ASN A 614 5.22 20.89 -15.01
N GLY A 615 6.31 20.12 -15.16
CA GLY A 615 7.59 20.35 -14.47
C GLY A 615 7.75 19.62 -13.12
N LYS A 616 6.71 18.94 -12.59
CA LYS A 616 6.78 18.09 -11.39
C LYS A 616 7.02 16.63 -11.81
N GLU A 617 7.99 15.93 -11.19
CA GLU A 617 8.20 14.50 -11.39
C GLU A 617 7.01 13.71 -10.81
N THR A 618 6.52 12.74 -11.57
CA THR A 618 5.42 11.84 -11.24
C THR A 618 5.46 10.62 -12.16
N ASN A 619 4.49 9.71 -12.06
CA ASN A 619 4.42 8.51 -12.88
C ASN A 619 3.10 8.50 -13.67
N LEU A 620 3.18 8.34 -14.98
CA LEU A 620 2.00 8.16 -15.84
C LEU A 620 1.55 6.70 -15.76
N ARG A 621 0.35 6.45 -15.27
CA ARG A 621 -0.30 5.12 -15.24
C ARG A 621 -0.95 4.83 -16.59
N ILE A 622 -0.76 3.62 -17.09
CA ILE A 622 -1.20 3.18 -18.41
C ILE A 622 -1.86 1.81 -18.26
N ALA A 623 -3.13 1.73 -18.66
CA ALA A 623 -3.83 0.44 -18.77
C ALA A 623 -3.62 -0.17 -20.14
N MET A 624 -3.42 -1.48 -20.20
CA MET A 624 -3.37 -2.27 -21.41
C MET A 624 -4.35 -3.45 -21.28
N THR A 625 -5.29 -3.56 -22.21
CA THR A 625 -6.22 -4.68 -22.27
C THR A 625 -6.06 -5.42 -23.60
N GLN A 626 -5.94 -6.74 -23.54
CA GLN A 626 -5.84 -7.59 -24.71
C GLN A 626 -7.21 -8.16 -25.10
N ASP A 627 -7.69 -7.86 -26.31
CA ASP A 627 -8.86 -8.48 -26.94
C ASP A 627 -8.43 -9.27 -28.19
N GLY A 628 -8.27 -10.56 -28.05
CA GLY A 628 -7.75 -11.43 -29.11
C GLY A 628 -6.29 -11.10 -29.47
N ASN A 629 -6.06 -10.54 -30.66
CA ASN A 629 -4.74 -10.10 -31.12
C ASN A 629 -4.59 -8.56 -31.09
N ALA A 630 -5.59 -7.84 -30.60
CA ALA A 630 -5.55 -6.38 -30.48
C ALA A 630 -5.26 -6.00 -29.03
N TYR A 631 -4.58 -4.86 -28.86
CA TYR A 631 -4.38 -4.24 -27.58
C TYR A 631 -5.07 -2.88 -27.58
N ASP A 632 -5.80 -2.61 -26.52
CA ASP A 632 -6.29 -1.28 -26.17
C ASP A 632 -5.36 -0.74 -25.08
N ILE A 633 -4.66 0.36 -25.34
CA ILE A 633 -3.63 0.91 -24.46
C ILE A 633 -3.98 2.36 -24.18
N THR A 634 -4.24 2.69 -22.94
CA THR A 634 -4.82 3.97 -22.55
C THR A 634 -4.10 4.58 -21.35
N ALA A 635 -3.72 5.85 -21.41
CA ALA A 635 -3.24 6.60 -20.27
C ALA A 635 -4.39 6.87 -19.29
N LEU A 636 -4.24 6.44 -18.05
CA LEU A 636 -5.22 6.65 -16.98
C LEU A 636 -5.07 8.02 -16.32
N GLY A 637 -3.83 8.52 -16.21
CA GLY A 637 -3.47 9.74 -15.49
C GLY A 637 -2.13 9.59 -14.79
N THR A 638 -1.82 10.43 -13.81
CA THR A 638 -0.56 10.36 -13.06
C THR A 638 -0.77 9.96 -11.60
N TRP A 639 0.22 9.25 -11.05
CA TRP A 639 0.26 8.82 -9.66
C TRP A 639 1.66 8.99 -9.07
N ASP A 640 1.77 9.64 -7.92
CA ASP A 640 3.05 10.05 -7.34
C ASP A 640 3.81 8.89 -6.64
N GLY A 641 3.18 7.72 -6.49
CA GLY A 641 3.81 6.53 -5.94
C GLY A 641 3.73 6.43 -4.42
N VAL A 642 4.67 5.66 -3.85
CA VAL A 642 4.87 5.47 -2.41
C VAL A 642 6.17 6.14 -2.03
N ASN A 643 6.14 7.03 -1.04
CA ASN A 643 7.34 7.74 -0.60
C ASN A 643 8.20 6.89 0.37
N GLU A 644 9.35 7.44 0.79
CA GLU A 644 10.31 6.77 1.67
C GLU A 644 9.73 6.40 3.06
N ASN A 645 8.65 7.06 3.49
CA ASN A 645 7.97 6.79 4.76
C ASN A 645 6.86 5.74 4.61
N GLY A 646 6.67 5.19 3.41
CA GLY A 646 5.60 4.25 3.09
C GLY A 646 4.22 4.89 2.97
N GLU A 647 4.16 6.22 2.85
CA GLU A 647 2.96 6.95 2.52
C GLU A 647 2.61 6.72 1.05
N SER A 648 1.42 6.21 0.80
CA SER A 648 0.90 6.02 -0.55
C SER A 648 0.16 7.26 -1.02
N ALA A 649 0.50 7.74 -2.21
CA ALA A 649 -0.30 8.78 -2.85
C ALA A 649 -1.75 8.31 -2.99
N ARG A 650 -2.71 9.22 -2.82
CA ARG A 650 -4.11 8.95 -3.17
C ARG A 650 -4.22 8.82 -4.69
N SER A 651 -5.21 8.25 -5.22
CA SER A 651 -5.41 7.72 -6.57
C SER A 651 -4.80 8.51 -7.75
N VAL A 652 -4.87 7.89 -8.90
CA VAL A 652 -4.49 8.45 -10.20
C VAL A 652 -5.21 9.77 -10.48
N VAL A 653 -4.47 10.81 -10.84
CA VAL A 653 -4.99 12.11 -11.25
C VAL A 653 -5.10 12.16 -12.78
N PRO A 654 -6.30 12.28 -13.37
CA PRO A 654 -6.46 12.31 -14.82
C PRO A 654 -5.70 13.47 -15.49
N LEU A 655 -5.10 13.22 -16.65
CA LEU A 655 -4.49 14.25 -17.48
C LEU A 655 -5.53 15.27 -17.98
N LYS A 656 -5.09 16.50 -18.19
CA LYS A 656 -5.91 17.60 -18.74
C LYS A 656 -5.35 18.06 -20.07
N GLU A 657 -6.21 18.35 -21.05
CA GLU A 657 -5.79 18.96 -22.32
C GLU A 657 -4.94 20.21 -22.07
N GLY A 658 -3.74 20.22 -22.63
CA GLY A 658 -2.75 21.27 -22.43
C GLY A 658 -1.68 20.97 -21.39
N ASP A 659 -1.77 19.87 -20.64
CA ASP A 659 -0.70 19.41 -19.78
C ASP A 659 0.58 19.15 -20.57
N VAL A 660 1.71 19.49 -19.97
CA VAL A 660 3.04 19.30 -20.56
C VAL A 660 3.68 18.06 -19.97
N ILE A 661 4.00 17.08 -20.81
CA ILE A 661 4.59 15.81 -20.42
C ILE A 661 6.02 15.73 -20.94
N VAL A 662 6.97 15.37 -20.07
CA VAL A 662 8.36 15.07 -20.42
C VAL A 662 8.70 13.68 -19.89
N PRO A 663 8.93 12.66 -20.75
CA PRO A 663 9.36 11.34 -20.31
C PRO A 663 10.72 11.37 -19.58
N ILE A 664 10.89 10.52 -18.56
CA ILE A 664 12.13 10.41 -17.80
C ILE A 664 12.65 8.97 -17.95
N PHE A 665 13.85 8.82 -18.48
CA PHE A 665 14.52 7.54 -18.72
C PHE A 665 15.68 7.35 -17.75
N ASN A 666 15.86 6.14 -17.21
CA ASN A 666 17.10 5.79 -16.54
C ASN A 666 18.22 5.65 -17.59
N THR A 667 19.46 6.03 -17.22
CA THR A 667 20.64 5.81 -18.05
C THR A 667 21.70 5.00 -17.32
N TYR A 668 22.38 4.18 -18.09
CA TYR A 668 23.44 3.30 -17.58
C TYR A 668 24.69 3.41 -18.47
N ASP A 669 25.86 3.18 -17.90
CA ASP A 669 27.07 3.04 -18.69
C ASP A 669 27.12 1.68 -19.43
N SER A 670 28.13 1.46 -20.25
CA SER A 670 28.28 0.20 -21.02
C SER A 670 28.53 -1.03 -20.13
N GLU A 671 28.82 -0.84 -18.84
CA GLU A 671 29.03 -1.91 -17.86
C GLU A 671 27.76 -2.16 -17.03
N GLY A 672 26.68 -1.39 -17.27
CA GLY A 672 25.42 -1.50 -16.55
C GLY A 672 25.38 -0.75 -15.21
N ASN A 673 26.35 0.17 -14.96
CA ASN A 673 26.25 1.03 -13.79
C ASN A 673 25.31 2.20 -14.06
N PHE A 674 24.46 2.51 -13.10
CA PHE A 674 23.54 3.64 -13.19
C PHE A 674 24.32 4.94 -13.38
N ALA A 675 24.02 5.66 -14.45
CA ALA A 675 24.66 6.91 -14.81
C ALA A 675 23.82 8.14 -14.45
N GLY A 676 22.50 7.96 -14.33
CA GLY A 676 21.57 9.04 -13.99
C GLY A 676 20.23 8.91 -14.71
N LYS A 677 19.56 10.03 -14.90
CA LYS A 677 18.29 10.12 -15.62
C LYS A 677 18.42 11.06 -16.82
N ALA A 678 17.79 10.72 -17.92
CA ALA A 678 17.68 11.53 -19.13
C ALA A 678 16.22 11.95 -19.35
N GLU A 679 16.01 13.22 -19.73
CA GLU A 679 14.68 13.70 -20.14
C GLU A 679 14.50 13.48 -21.64
N GLY A 680 13.32 12.98 -22.03
CA GLY A 680 12.89 12.93 -23.42
C GLY A 680 12.40 14.27 -23.94
N ASP A 681 11.83 14.27 -25.13
CA ASP A 681 11.26 15.48 -25.72
C ASP A 681 9.94 15.87 -24.99
N GLU A 682 9.75 17.19 -24.85
CA GLU A 682 8.52 17.77 -24.28
C GLU A 682 7.34 17.60 -25.27
N CYS A 683 6.20 17.17 -24.79
CA CYS A 683 4.95 17.15 -25.54
C CYS A 683 3.79 17.79 -24.77
N THR A 684 2.78 18.23 -25.50
CA THR A 684 1.55 18.78 -24.93
C THR A 684 0.42 17.77 -25.15
N TYR A 685 -0.21 17.36 -24.06
CA TYR A 685 -1.32 16.41 -24.09
C TYR A 685 -2.53 17.02 -24.83
N SER A 686 -3.02 16.32 -25.83
CA SER A 686 -4.11 16.78 -26.72
C SER A 686 -5.52 16.47 -26.21
N GLY A 687 -5.63 15.70 -25.12
CA GLY A 687 -6.89 15.15 -24.63
C GLY A 687 -7.21 13.76 -25.19
N ASP A 688 -6.29 13.15 -25.96
CA ASP A 688 -6.41 11.78 -26.43
C ASP A 688 -5.55 10.84 -25.56
N ASN A 689 -6.20 9.97 -24.79
CA ASN A 689 -5.52 9.04 -23.87
C ASN A 689 -4.83 7.87 -24.58
N MET A 690 -4.93 7.74 -25.90
CA MET A 690 -4.37 6.62 -26.65
C MET A 690 -2.84 6.57 -26.57
N ILE A 691 -2.30 5.43 -26.19
CA ILE A 691 -0.88 5.11 -26.32
C ILE A 691 -0.68 4.32 -27.61
N GLU A 692 0.22 4.79 -28.45
CA GLU A 692 0.52 4.15 -29.71
C GLU A 692 1.66 3.12 -29.55
N PHE A 693 1.55 1.99 -30.24
CA PHE A 693 2.60 0.98 -30.34
C PHE A 693 3.26 1.11 -31.69
N VAL A 694 4.50 1.62 -31.72
CA VAL A 694 5.18 2.06 -32.94
C VAL A 694 6.53 1.37 -33.12
N ASN A 695 7.02 1.31 -34.37
CA ASN A 695 8.38 0.85 -34.63
C ASN A 695 9.40 1.78 -33.96
N LEU A 696 10.43 1.18 -33.34
CA LEU A 696 11.54 1.93 -32.78
C LEU A 696 12.22 2.78 -33.87
N PRO A 697 12.64 4.01 -33.60
CA PRO A 697 13.44 4.84 -34.49
C PRO A 697 14.74 4.14 -34.93
N ALA A 698 15.30 4.56 -36.07
CA ALA A 698 16.62 4.07 -36.50
C ALA A 698 17.67 4.30 -35.40
N GLY A 699 18.49 3.28 -35.13
CA GLY A 699 19.54 3.36 -34.08
C GLY A 699 20.05 2.01 -33.63
N ASP A 700 20.95 2.08 -32.67
CA ASP A 700 21.55 0.91 -32.01
C ASP A 700 20.83 0.65 -30.67
N TYR A 701 20.53 -0.63 -30.45
CA TYR A 701 19.75 -1.06 -29.29
C TYR A 701 20.40 -2.25 -28.58
N ARG A 702 20.03 -2.42 -27.33
CA ARG A 702 20.36 -3.58 -26.51
C ARG A 702 19.08 -4.21 -25.98
N TYR A 703 19.08 -5.54 -25.94
CA TYR A 703 18.02 -6.34 -25.36
C TYR A 703 18.61 -7.21 -24.26
N SER A 704 17.92 -7.31 -23.12
CA SER A 704 18.29 -8.16 -22.01
C SER A 704 17.05 -8.80 -21.40
N PHE A 705 17.16 -10.01 -20.90
CA PHE A 705 16.15 -10.59 -20.02
C PHE A 705 16.39 -10.12 -18.59
N VAL A 706 15.32 -9.78 -17.89
CA VAL A 706 15.29 -9.43 -16.47
C VAL A 706 14.72 -10.60 -15.71
N ILE A 707 15.51 -11.22 -14.89
CA ILE A 707 15.19 -12.43 -14.14
C ILE A 707 14.94 -12.08 -12.69
N ASN A 708 13.73 -12.40 -12.19
CA ASN A 708 13.42 -12.33 -10.77
C ASN A 708 13.47 -13.74 -10.18
N ASP A 709 14.19 -13.91 -9.09
CA ASP A 709 14.16 -15.18 -8.37
C ASP A 709 13.08 -15.18 -7.27
N ILE A 710 12.79 -16.36 -6.72
CA ILE A 710 11.75 -16.53 -5.67
C ILE A 710 12.09 -15.83 -4.35
N TYR A 711 13.27 -15.28 -4.22
CA TYR A 711 13.74 -14.52 -3.07
C TYR A 711 13.76 -13.00 -3.33
N GLY A 712 13.19 -12.55 -4.46
CA GLY A 712 13.12 -11.14 -4.83
C GLY A 712 14.42 -10.54 -5.37
N ASN A 713 15.48 -11.37 -5.63
CA ASN A 713 16.67 -10.85 -6.30
C ASN A 713 16.39 -10.66 -7.79
N VAL A 714 16.86 -9.55 -8.33
CA VAL A 714 16.76 -9.19 -9.74
C VAL A 714 18.14 -9.32 -10.40
N CYS A 715 18.20 -9.97 -11.53
CA CYS A 715 19.42 -10.00 -12.33
C CYS A 715 19.12 -9.89 -13.83
N TYR A 716 20.10 -9.43 -14.58
CA TYR A 716 20.02 -9.20 -16.02
C TYR A 716 20.90 -10.22 -16.76
N THR A 717 20.43 -10.70 -17.91
CA THR A 717 21.30 -11.47 -18.81
C THR A 717 22.30 -10.55 -19.49
N GLY A 718 23.31 -11.12 -20.18
CA GLY A 718 24.12 -10.34 -21.12
C GLY A 718 23.25 -9.72 -22.23
N PHE A 719 23.73 -8.63 -22.83
CA PHE A 719 23.01 -7.92 -23.89
C PHE A 719 23.06 -8.66 -25.22
N THR A 720 21.91 -8.72 -25.90
CA THR A 720 21.84 -9.01 -27.33
C THR A 720 21.74 -7.70 -28.09
N VAL A 721 22.59 -7.53 -29.12
CA VAL A 721 22.67 -6.29 -29.92
C VAL A 721 21.74 -6.38 -31.12
N PHE A 722 20.95 -5.35 -31.35
CA PHE A 722 20.19 -5.19 -32.58
C PHE A 722 20.20 -3.74 -33.07
N THR A 723 19.90 -3.54 -34.34
CA THR A 723 19.77 -2.21 -34.94
C THR A 723 18.44 -2.10 -35.68
N THR A 724 17.93 -0.88 -35.79
CA THR A 724 16.75 -0.57 -36.59
C THR A 724 17.10 0.44 -37.69
N ASP A 725 16.44 0.37 -38.81
CA ASP A 725 16.57 1.36 -39.90
C ASP A 725 15.37 2.33 -39.96
N ASP A 726 15.44 3.33 -40.86
CA ASP A 726 14.36 4.32 -41.03
C ASP A 726 13.02 3.72 -41.50
N ASP A 727 13.04 2.50 -42.04
CA ASP A 727 11.84 1.78 -42.48
C ASP A 727 11.26 0.88 -41.36
N GLY A 728 11.90 0.87 -40.17
CA GLY A 728 11.50 0.06 -39.00
C GLY A 728 11.92 -1.42 -39.13
N ASN A 729 12.82 -1.77 -40.03
CA ASN A 729 13.35 -3.13 -40.09
C ASN A 729 14.36 -3.37 -38.95
N VAL A 730 14.26 -4.52 -38.29
CA VAL A 730 15.14 -4.92 -37.20
C VAL A 730 16.24 -5.84 -37.73
N PHE A 731 17.48 -5.52 -37.43
CA PHE A 731 18.66 -6.29 -37.82
C PHE A 731 19.38 -6.77 -36.56
N PHE A 732 19.43 -8.07 -36.37
CA PHE A 732 20.14 -8.67 -35.26
C PHE A 732 21.58 -9.00 -35.70
N THR A 733 22.54 -8.58 -34.89
CA THR A 733 23.94 -8.86 -35.12
C THR A 733 24.32 -9.97 -34.17
N PRO A 734 24.59 -11.20 -34.64
CA PRO A 734 25.16 -12.23 -33.79
C PRO A 734 26.48 -11.74 -33.21
N GLU A 735 26.70 -11.84 -31.90
CA GLU A 735 28.03 -11.64 -31.33
C GLU A 735 28.98 -12.68 -31.93
N GLU A 736 30.19 -12.24 -32.41
CA GLU A 736 31.23 -13.13 -32.96
C GLU A 736 31.91 -13.98 -31.88
#